data_5b44985f3cd3cfa4a4ad4c44771a1046
#
_entry.id   5b44985f3cd3cfa4a4ad4c44771a1046
#
_cell.length_a   1.000
_cell.length_b   1.000
_cell.length_c   1.000
_cell.angle_alpha   90.00
_cell.angle_beta   90.00
_cell.angle_gamma   90.00
#
_symmetry.space_group_name_H-M   'P 1'
#
loop_
_entity.id
_entity.type
_entity.pdbx_description
1 polymer ?
#
loop_
_entity_poly.entity_id
_entity_poly.type
_entity_poly.pdbx_seq_one_letter_code
_entity_poly.pdbx_strand_id
1 'polypeptide(L)'
;MSPLGGACNVALVSRIRRCAALLAPACLLAISAALSGCGGPAPESAWDPDSVADAFAQPSGALMWPGLARSFLVDSGGALLNGLWSVQFTPSAGGTPAGPPPRIASEERWLPVLRWNRASGDVHWRFEAVGRPARSDSDSVLAVSLRVRVVNSGSAEQRVKLEARLDSMPQPPRFVAPDGDTPPPRVLAWNGVAARDSCCGWSEAGGAGAVTTFEATLRAGEQRELRFVLPSHPLPRADLDACARIAHTRRVANVRAFWSGAIAHGTRFELGDPEVERALSAATVVLLACRERWGGNWYPIGGPFQYRDTWIRDGARLIQALAITNHLAEARACAAGLATLQWPQGPFLTQRGQLDGTGQALWAFEQAGLRPAPAPEIGGFARQAMLACRWGEWQRELGRGAGWPYGRMLPFADPHDGELTEAPLVGNDLWMLAGYRAAARLCGAAGRKQDSTTIEAWRAVYATDFADALARRGSRDVPPCWQGEGRDWGNLTAAWPAQVLAPGDPRVERMARRVWRTVGGAGLLSYGDPDSLQTYVGADLGVWAMLADQPATADSVLAAVLAWRNASGAGAELFSRAHRDYGWNLPPHPTSAAALVALVRNALVFDDGDTLMLTLGARDRWWSGAKVSGAPTRWGMLDLSFRREGDHAHWSWSAVPVWTALRVPRGTRVAEAPAPLVREPGGHRVLAPPGATSADVRLEAEDAQR
;
A
#
# COMPACT_ATOMS: atom_id res chain seq x y z
N MET A 1 49.98 35.88 -8.43
CA MET A 1 50.60 36.71 -7.38
C MET A 1 49.77 36.53 -6.12
N SER A 2 50.26 35.72 -5.22
CA SER A 2 49.85 35.70 -3.80
C SER A 2 50.57 36.87 -3.11
N PRO A 3 50.38 37.15 -1.80
CA PRO A 3 49.56 36.52 -0.73
C PRO A 3 49.00 37.55 0.29
N LEU A 4 48.46 37.01 1.39
CA LEU A 4 48.42 37.43 2.81
C LEU A 4 46.99 37.31 3.36
N GLY A 5 46.61 36.58 4.34
CA GLY A 5 47.31 36.16 5.54
C GLY A 5 46.65 36.81 6.75
N GLY A 6 46.20 36.03 7.72
CA GLY A 6 45.93 36.52 9.08
C GLY A 6 44.58 36.17 9.69
N ALA A 7 44.53 35.07 10.35
CA ALA A 7 44.16 34.83 11.77
C ALA A 7 43.01 35.63 12.40
N CYS A 8 42.02 34.92 12.94
CA CYS A 8 41.76 34.94 14.39
C CYS A 8 40.79 33.84 14.82
N ASN A 9 41.28 32.84 15.48
CA ASN A 9 40.55 32.00 16.46
C ASN A 9 40.22 32.86 17.68
N VAL A 10 39.04 32.67 18.21
CA VAL A 10 38.59 32.76 19.59
C VAL A 10 37.10 33.14 19.62
N ALA A 11 36.20 32.17 19.57
CA ALA A 11 34.84 32.25 20.07
C ALA A 11 34.07 30.91 19.92
N LEU A 12 34.65 29.81 20.39
CA LEU A 12 33.99 28.50 20.33
C LEU A 12 34.04 27.73 21.65
N VAL A 13 33.92 28.39 22.80
CA VAL A 13 33.93 27.68 24.09
C VAL A 13 32.77 28.04 25.02
N SER A 14 31.82 28.89 24.62
CA SER A 14 30.74 29.30 25.55
C SER A 14 29.32 28.86 25.19
N ARG A 15 29.11 27.93 24.23
CA ARG A 15 27.75 27.43 23.87
C ARG A 15 27.48 25.96 24.14
N ILE A 16 28.36 25.24 24.82
CA ILE A 16 28.19 23.78 25.08
C ILE A 16 27.57 23.50 26.48
N ARG A 17 27.18 24.49 27.26
CA ARG A 17 26.61 24.26 28.63
C ARG A 17 25.12 24.49 28.78
N ARG A 18 24.31 24.61 27.71
CA ARG A 18 22.84 24.80 27.84
C ARG A 18 21.97 23.78 27.11
N CYS A 19 22.51 22.71 26.52
CA CYS A 19 21.72 21.65 25.91
C CYS A 19 21.70 20.31 26.67
N ALA A 20 22.18 20.24 27.90
CA ALA A 20 22.27 19.00 28.67
C ALA A 20 21.08 18.74 29.61
N ALA A 21 19.99 19.50 29.55
CA ALA A 21 18.89 19.39 30.50
C ALA A 21 17.53 18.93 29.96
N LEU A 22 17.44 18.46 28.68
CA LEU A 22 16.16 18.06 28.10
C LEU A 22 16.15 16.65 27.42
N LEU A 23 17.13 15.79 27.71
CA LEU A 23 17.22 14.42 27.12
C LEU A 23 17.16 13.29 28.17
N ALA A 24 16.55 13.50 29.33
CA ALA A 24 16.59 12.53 30.42
C ALA A 24 15.33 11.66 30.67
N PRO A 25 14.25 11.58 29.87
CA PRO A 25 13.29 10.49 30.08
C PRO A 25 13.27 9.41 29.02
N ALA A 26 13.91 9.56 27.86
CA ALA A 26 13.84 8.54 26.80
C ALA A 26 14.81 7.37 26.95
N CYS A 27 15.90 7.53 27.72
CA CYS A 27 16.89 6.47 27.93
C CYS A 27 16.54 5.46 29.04
N LEU A 28 15.60 5.76 29.94
CA LEU A 28 15.23 4.86 31.02
C LEU A 28 14.22 3.77 30.63
N LEU A 29 13.46 3.97 29.54
CA LEU A 29 12.56 2.94 28.99
C LEU A 29 13.30 1.90 28.12
N ALA A 30 14.44 2.24 27.55
CA ALA A 30 15.25 1.30 26.75
C ALA A 30 16.09 0.33 27.62
N ILE A 31 16.36 0.66 28.87
CA ILE A 31 17.14 -0.19 29.78
C ILE A 31 16.26 -1.23 30.49
N SER A 32 14.98 -0.95 30.70
CA SER A 32 14.04 -1.94 31.26
C SER A 32 13.67 -3.07 30.31
N ALA A 33 13.81 -2.89 29.01
CA ALA A 33 13.59 -3.96 28.00
C ALA A 33 14.79 -4.89 27.84
N ALA A 34 15.98 -4.51 28.31
CA ALA A 34 17.22 -5.30 28.16
C ALA A 34 17.47 -6.29 29.31
N LEU A 35 16.72 -6.25 30.40
CA LEU A 35 16.92 -7.12 31.57
C LEU A 35 15.85 -8.21 31.74
N SER A 36 14.93 -8.38 30.79
CA SER A 36 13.93 -9.49 30.78
C SER A 36 14.36 -10.68 29.90
N GLY A 37 15.63 -10.86 29.64
CA GLY A 37 16.18 -11.76 28.63
C GLY A 37 16.59 -13.16 29.12
N CYS A 38 15.92 -13.76 30.12
CA CYS A 38 16.04 -15.19 30.43
C CYS A 38 14.72 -15.93 30.19
N GLY A 39 13.92 -15.51 29.23
CA GLY A 39 12.82 -16.30 28.71
C GLY A 39 13.36 -17.39 27.80
N GLY A 40 13.01 -18.65 28.04
CA GLY A 40 13.24 -19.76 27.11
C GLY A 40 12.71 -19.41 25.70
N PRO A 41 13.10 -20.17 24.66
CA PRO A 41 12.63 -19.90 23.31
C PRO A 41 11.10 -19.80 23.32
N ALA A 42 10.58 -18.68 22.78
CA ALA A 42 9.14 -18.49 22.65
C ALA A 42 8.52 -19.74 22.02
N PRO A 43 7.39 -20.23 22.50
CA PRO A 43 6.75 -21.42 21.96
C PRO A 43 6.54 -21.21 20.46
N GLU A 44 6.89 -22.23 19.69
CA GLU A 44 6.74 -22.21 18.23
C GLU A 44 5.25 -22.00 17.92
N SER A 45 4.95 -21.01 17.08
CA SER A 45 3.58 -20.77 16.68
C SER A 45 3.04 -22.03 15.99
N ALA A 46 1.91 -22.53 16.49
CA ALA A 46 1.19 -23.68 15.92
C ALA A 46 0.43 -23.31 14.63
N TRP A 47 0.63 -22.10 14.08
CA TRP A 47 -0.07 -21.61 12.91
C TRP A 47 0.28 -22.44 11.67
N ASP A 48 -0.75 -22.95 11.00
CA ASP A 48 -0.63 -23.80 9.81
C ASP A 48 -0.97 -23.00 8.54
N PRO A 49 -0.02 -22.88 7.58
CA PRO A 49 -0.28 -22.19 6.32
C PRO A 49 -1.38 -22.84 5.48
N ASP A 50 -1.57 -24.16 5.58
CA ASP A 50 -2.55 -24.90 4.79
C ASP A 50 -4.00 -24.65 5.25
N SER A 51 -4.20 -24.09 6.45
CA SER A 51 -5.50 -23.68 6.96
C SER A 51 -6.03 -22.39 6.32
N VAL A 52 -5.20 -21.66 5.56
CA VAL A 52 -5.54 -20.36 4.97
C VAL A 52 -6.09 -20.53 3.55
N ALA A 53 -7.25 -19.94 3.27
CA ALA A 53 -7.77 -19.86 1.91
C ALA A 53 -6.92 -18.93 1.04
N ASP A 54 -6.73 -19.29 -0.22
CA ASP A 54 -6.06 -18.46 -1.23
C ASP A 54 -7.00 -18.25 -2.42
N ALA A 55 -7.15 -17.00 -2.83
CA ALA A 55 -7.95 -16.64 -4.01
C ALA A 55 -7.22 -16.95 -5.32
N PHE A 56 -5.90 -17.06 -5.30
CA PHE A 56 -5.07 -17.29 -6.48
C PHE A 56 -4.75 -18.76 -6.68
N ALA A 57 -4.71 -19.19 -7.94
CA ALA A 57 -4.32 -20.55 -8.32
C ALA A 57 -2.82 -20.80 -8.08
N GLN A 58 -2.01 -19.75 -8.11
CA GLN A 58 -0.56 -19.80 -7.91
C GLN A 58 -0.18 -19.22 -6.55
N PRO A 59 0.12 -20.04 -5.54
CA PRO A 59 0.56 -19.55 -4.25
C PRO A 59 1.88 -18.77 -4.39
N SER A 60 1.98 -17.66 -3.67
CA SER A 60 3.20 -16.85 -3.65
C SER A 60 3.28 -16.00 -2.38
N GLY A 61 4.48 -15.54 -2.05
CA GLY A 61 4.71 -14.61 -0.96
C GLY A 61 5.93 -13.74 -1.21
N ALA A 62 5.98 -12.58 -0.58
CA ALA A 62 7.09 -11.65 -0.70
C ALA A 62 7.78 -11.42 0.65
N LEU A 63 9.11 -11.42 0.64
CA LEU A 63 9.95 -11.02 1.76
C LEU A 63 10.58 -9.68 1.41
N MET A 64 10.16 -8.64 2.11
CA MET A 64 10.48 -7.24 1.83
C MET A 64 10.92 -6.52 3.10
N TRP A 65 11.59 -5.39 2.91
CA TRP A 65 11.94 -4.49 4.00
C TRP A 65 11.96 -3.04 3.50
N PRO A 66 11.46 -2.05 4.28
CA PRO A 66 11.45 -0.65 3.87
C PRO A 66 12.84 -0.14 3.49
N GLY A 67 12.94 0.59 2.39
CA GLY A 67 14.19 1.22 1.93
C GLY A 67 15.13 0.31 1.17
N LEU A 68 14.86 -1.00 1.08
CA LEU A 68 15.72 -1.94 0.39
C LEU A 68 15.28 -2.15 -1.06
N ALA A 69 16.26 -2.06 -1.96
CA ALA A 69 16.05 -2.10 -3.39
C ALA A 69 15.72 -3.51 -3.94
N ARG A 70 15.90 -4.57 -3.16
CA ARG A 70 15.62 -5.92 -3.60
C ARG A 70 14.86 -6.70 -2.55
N SER A 71 13.79 -7.33 -3.04
CA SER A 71 12.93 -8.23 -2.28
C SER A 71 13.08 -9.65 -2.80
N PHE A 72 12.58 -10.63 -2.03
CA PHE A 72 12.48 -12.01 -2.47
C PHE A 72 11.04 -12.40 -2.70
N LEU A 73 10.78 -13.02 -3.83
CA LEU A 73 9.55 -13.77 -4.09
C LEU A 73 9.77 -15.23 -3.66
N VAL A 74 8.80 -15.80 -2.96
CA VAL A 74 8.61 -17.25 -2.90
C VAL A 74 7.56 -17.60 -3.94
N ASP A 75 7.95 -18.36 -4.98
CA ASP A 75 7.06 -18.71 -6.08
C ASP A 75 6.20 -19.94 -5.77
N SER A 76 5.32 -20.30 -6.69
CA SER A 76 4.42 -21.44 -6.56
C SER A 76 5.12 -22.81 -6.44
N GLY A 77 6.39 -22.90 -6.77
CA GLY A 77 7.24 -24.07 -6.52
C GLY A 77 7.89 -24.06 -5.16
N GLY A 78 7.81 -22.98 -4.41
CA GLY A 78 8.52 -22.76 -3.16
C GLY A 78 10.00 -22.36 -3.35
N ALA A 79 10.38 -21.88 -4.54
CA ALA A 79 11.70 -21.33 -4.81
C ALA A 79 11.79 -19.88 -4.31
N LEU A 80 12.97 -19.45 -3.89
CA LEU A 80 13.29 -18.08 -3.52
C LEU A 80 13.96 -17.37 -4.69
N LEU A 81 13.36 -16.26 -5.16
CA LEU A 81 13.81 -15.49 -6.32
C LEU A 81 13.96 -14.01 -5.96
N ASN A 82 15.04 -13.35 -6.42
CA ASN A 82 15.26 -11.92 -6.17
C ASN A 82 15.53 -11.10 -7.46
N GLY A 83 15.34 -11.71 -8.64
CA GLY A 83 15.57 -11.07 -9.93
C GLY A 83 16.99 -11.16 -10.47
N LEU A 84 17.97 -11.52 -9.64
CA LEU A 84 19.36 -11.80 -10.07
C LEU A 84 19.62 -13.31 -10.13
N TRP A 85 19.08 -14.02 -9.18
CA TRP A 85 19.26 -15.44 -8.99
C TRP A 85 18.05 -16.06 -8.27
N SER A 86 17.98 -17.39 -8.35
CA SER A 86 16.96 -18.18 -7.67
C SER A 86 17.59 -19.34 -6.92
N VAL A 87 16.94 -19.76 -5.84
CA VAL A 87 17.25 -21.03 -5.17
C VAL A 87 16.01 -21.89 -5.17
N GLN A 88 16.12 -23.02 -5.85
CA GLN A 88 15.09 -24.04 -5.87
C GLN A 88 15.38 -25.09 -4.80
N PHE A 89 14.33 -25.48 -4.08
CA PHE A 89 14.41 -26.53 -3.06
C PHE A 89 13.60 -27.72 -3.52
N THR A 90 14.27 -28.88 -3.72
CA THR A 90 13.65 -30.12 -4.17
C THR A 90 13.74 -31.17 -3.06
N PRO A 91 12.74 -31.23 -2.16
CA PRO A 91 12.67 -32.26 -1.14
C PRO A 91 12.14 -33.57 -1.74
N SER A 92 12.63 -34.71 -1.22
CA SER A 92 12.21 -36.05 -1.62
C SER A 92 12.32 -37.04 -0.45
N ALA A 93 11.52 -38.12 -0.49
CA ALA A 93 11.62 -39.24 0.42
C ALA A 93 11.51 -40.55 -0.34
N GLY A 94 12.39 -41.54 0.00
CA GLY A 94 12.42 -42.81 -0.70
C GLY A 94 12.65 -42.71 -2.22
N GLY A 95 13.30 -41.62 -2.68
CA GLY A 95 13.47 -41.34 -4.11
C GLY A 95 12.27 -40.61 -4.78
N THR A 96 11.16 -40.42 -4.10
CA THR A 96 9.98 -39.73 -4.62
C THR A 96 10.04 -38.24 -4.28
N PRO A 97 10.02 -37.31 -5.27
CA PRO A 97 9.97 -35.87 -5.00
C PRO A 97 8.67 -35.48 -4.27
N ALA A 98 8.78 -34.53 -3.35
CA ALA A 98 7.63 -33.91 -2.72
C ALA A 98 6.89 -32.99 -3.73
N GLY A 99 5.56 -32.99 -3.70
CA GLY A 99 4.73 -32.11 -4.51
C GLY A 99 5.02 -30.61 -4.28
N PRO A 100 4.51 -29.72 -5.13
CA PRO A 100 4.57 -28.28 -4.91
C PRO A 100 3.82 -27.89 -3.63
N PRO A 101 4.14 -26.76 -3.01
CA PRO A 101 3.41 -26.30 -1.83
C PRO A 101 1.97 -25.93 -2.20
N PRO A 102 0.95 -26.41 -1.47
CA PRO A 102 -0.44 -26.04 -1.71
C PRO A 102 -0.73 -24.59 -1.35
N ARG A 103 0.07 -24.01 -0.42
CA ARG A 103 -0.06 -22.63 0.05
C ARG A 103 1.31 -22.07 0.40
N ILE A 104 1.45 -20.75 0.22
CA ILE A 104 2.55 -19.93 0.74
C ILE A 104 1.91 -18.77 1.46
N ALA A 105 1.98 -18.76 2.78
CA ALA A 105 1.20 -17.84 3.58
C ALA A 105 2.07 -17.07 4.58
N SER A 106 1.73 -15.79 4.79
CA SER A 106 2.27 -14.99 5.90
C SER A 106 1.64 -15.42 7.22
N GLU A 107 2.41 -15.45 8.28
CA GLU A 107 1.89 -15.69 9.62
C GLU A 107 0.75 -14.72 9.93
N GLU A 108 -0.39 -15.26 10.39
CA GLU A 108 -1.63 -14.50 10.61
C GLU A 108 -2.14 -13.71 9.38
N ARG A 109 -1.69 -14.04 8.18
CA ARG A 109 -2.00 -13.38 6.90
C ARG A 109 -1.57 -11.91 6.80
N TRP A 110 -0.63 -11.46 7.63
CA TRP A 110 -0.12 -10.09 7.56
C TRP A 110 1.37 -9.95 7.91
N LEU A 111 1.86 -10.78 8.84
CA LEU A 111 3.25 -10.70 9.31
C LEU A 111 4.17 -11.37 8.27
N PRO A 112 5.22 -10.72 7.76
CA PRO A 112 6.08 -11.28 6.70
C PRO A 112 7.06 -12.33 7.24
N VAL A 113 6.50 -13.35 7.89
CA VAL A 113 7.08 -14.63 8.21
C VAL A 113 6.37 -15.65 7.33
N LEU A 114 6.98 -16.00 6.19
CA LEU A 114 6.35 -16.88 5.22
C LEU A 114 6.53 -18.32 5.61
N ARG A 115 5.45 -19.11 5.46
CA ARG A 115 5.45 -20.55 5.71
C ARG A 115 4.79 -21.31 4.58
N TRP A 116 5.32 -22.49 4.30
CA TRP A 116 4.72 -23.45 3.37
C TRP A 116 5.11 -24.87 3.72
N ASN A 117 4.26 -25.81 3.35
CA ASN A 117 4.48 -27.23 3.58
C ASN A 117 4.63 -27.98 2.25
N ARG A 118 5.41 -29.04 2.24
CA ARG A 118 5.49 -30.01 1.15
C ARG A 118 5.52 -31.42 1.77
N ALA A 119 5.02 -32.41 1.04
CA ALA A 119 4.99 -33.79 1.53
C ALA A 119 5.40 -34.78 0.45
N SER A 120 6.02 -35.87 0.86
CA SER A 120 6.30 -37.07 0.06
C SER A 120 5.96 -38.28 0.92
N GLY A 121 4.78 -38.88 0.72
CA GLY A 121 4.24 -39.90 1.60
C GLY A 121 4.11 -39.36 3.05
N ASP A 122 4.63 -40.14 4.00
CA ASP A 122 4.61 -39.79 5.43
C ASP A 122 5.73 -38.80 5.85
N VAL A 123 6.52 -38.33 4.91
CA VAL A 123 7.57 -37.36 5.18
C VAL A 123 7.06 -35.96 4.87
N HIS A 124 7.08 -35.08 5.87
CA HIS A 124 6.62 -33.70 5.78
C HIS A 124 7.80 -32.73 5.90
N TRP A 125 7.83 -31.79 4.96
CA TRP A 125 8.84 -30.72 4.90
C TRP A 125 8.13 -29.39 5.20
N ARG A 126 8.55 -28.73 6.28
CA ARG A 126 8.00 -27.44 6.72
C ARG A 126 9.05 -26.36 6.50
N PHE A 127 8.70 -25.36 5.70
CA PHE A 127 9.55 -24.23 5.39
C PHE A 127 9.07 -22.99 6.13
N GLU A 128 10.01 -22.22 6.67
CA GLU A 128 9.73 -20.91 7.29
C GLU A 128 10.82 -19.94 6.86
N ALA A 129 10.43 -18.81 6.23
CA ALA A 129 11.34 -17.80 5.73
C ALA A 129 11.04 -16.43 6.30
N VAL A 130 12.08 -15.68 6.66
CA VAL A 130 12.00 -14.29 7.11
C VAL A 130 13.08 -13.45 6.45
N GLY A 131 12.73 -12.23 6.03
CA GLY A 131 13.65 -11.27 5.44
C GLY A 131 13.89 -10.08 6.37
N ARG A 132 15.16 -9.68 6.54
CA ARG A 132 15.54 -8.43 7.23
C ARG A 132 16.90 -7.94 6.72
N PRO A 133 17.28 -6.67 6.99
CA PRO A 133 18.62 -6.19 6.70
C PRO A 133 19.72 -7.11 7.29
N ALA A 134 20.78 -7.31 6.56
CA ALA A 134 21.78 -8.35 6.85
C ALA A 134 22.51 -8.08 8.17
N ARG A 135 23.00 -6.86 8.39
CA ARG A 135 23.88 -6.51 9.54
C ARG A 135 23.17 -5.62 10.56
N SER A 136 22.50 -4.57 10.09
CA SER A 136 21.76 -3.60 10.91
C SER A 136 20.54 -3.10 10.14
N ASP A 137 19.60 -2.44 10.81
CA ASP A 137 18.38 -1.92 10.15
C ASP A 137 18.67 -0.80 9.11
N SER A 138 19.90 -0.27 9.09
CA SER A 138 20.38 0.68 8.08
C SER A 138 21.14 0.04 6.91
N ASP A 139 21.31 -1.29 6.91
CA ASP A 139 21.99 -1.98 5.83
C ASP A 139 21.17 -1.98 4.54
N SER A 140 21.85 -1.94 3.39
CA SER A 140 21.25 -1.96 2.06
C SER A 140 20.98 -3.37 1.52
N VAL A 141 21.43 -4.42 2.19
CA VAL A 141 21.29 -5.81 1.76
C VAL A 141 20.21 -6.51 2.57
N LEU A 142 19.17 -6.99 1.91
CA LEU A 142 18.20 -7.90 2.52
C LEU A 142 18.82 -9.29 2.66
N ALA A 143 18.75 -9.89 3.84
CA ALA A 143 19.14 -11.29 4.08
C ALA A 143 17.91 -12.10 4.50
N VAL A 144 17.57 -13.10 3.72
CA VAL A 144 16.54 -14.09 4.06
C VAL A 144 17.18 -15.19 4.90
N SER A 145 16.53 -15.51 6.02
CA SER A 145 16.82 -16.74 6.77
C SER A 145 15.69 -17.73 6.50
N LEU A 146 16.03 -18.85 5.94
CA LEU A 146 15.12 -19.97 5.69
C LEU A 146 15.42 -21.12 6.63
N ARG A 147 14.43 -21.59 7.34
CA ARG A 147 14.44 -22.82 8.13
C ARG A 147 13.61 -23.87 7.41
N VAL A 148 14.18 -25.08 7.26
CA VAL A 148 13.49 -26.24 6.71
C VAL A 148 13.50 -27.32 7.77
N ARG A 149 12.34 -27.79 8.19
CA ARG A 149 12.20 -28.92 9.11
C ARG A 149 11.60 -30.10 8.35
N VAL A 150 12.28 -31.23 8.41
CA VAL A 150 11.79 -32.50 7.87
C VAL A 150 11.39 -33.42 9.00
N VAL A 151 10.22 -34.05 8.87
CA VAL A 151 9.65 -34.97 9.88
C VAL A 151 9.19 -36.22 9.17
N ASN A 152 9.61 -37.39 9.66
CA ASN A 152 9.03 -38.67 9.27
C ASN A 152 7.89 -39.00 10.23
N SER A 153 6.63 -38.82 9.80
CA SER A 153 5.44 -39.14 10.61
C SER A 153 4.96 -40.58 10.43
N GLY A 154 5.60 -41.34 9.54
CA GLY A 154 5.28 -42.75 9.31
C GLY A 154 5.86 -43.68 10.37
N SER A 155 5.50 -44.96 10.26
CA SER A 155 5.96 -46.03 11.16
C SER A 155 7.28 -46.69 10.72
N ALA A 156 7.68 -46.47 9.45
CA ALA A 156 8.92 -47.05 8.88
C ALA A 156 10.01 -45.97 8.75
N GLU A 157 11.26 -46.43 8.74
CA GLU A 157 12.43 -45.60 8.45
C GLU A 157 12.36 -45.08 7.00
N GLN A 158 12.69 -43.80 6.80
CA GLN A 158 12.65 -43.13 5.50
C GLN A 158 13.97 -42.46 5.18
N ARG A 159 14.50 -42.71 3.97
CA ARG A 159 15.63 -41.95 3.44
C ARG A 159 15.08 -40.64 2.86
N VAL A 160 15.57 -39.52 3.36
CA VAL A 160 15.15 -38.17 2.95
C VAL A 160 16.30 -37.45 2.27
N LYS A 161 15.97 -36.63 1.27
CA LYS A 161 16.93 -35.79 0.55
C LYS A 161 16.32 -34.42 0.35
N LEU A 162 17.09 -33.36 0.59
CA LEU A 162 16.80 -31.99 0.16
C LEU A 162 17.93 -31.54 -0.75
N GLU A 163 17.59 -31.23 -1.97
CA GLU A 163 18.49 -30.58 -2.92
C GLU A 163 18.15 -29.09 -2.98
N ALA A 164 19.15 -28.23 -2.81
CA ALA A 164 19.03 -26.80 -3.02
C ALA A 164 19.93 -26.41 -4.18
N ARG A 165 19.31 -25.90 -5.25
CA ARG A 165 19.99 -25.52 -6.49
C ARG A 165 19.94 -24.02 -6.67
N LEU A 166 21.13 -23.42 -6.83
CA LEU A 166 21.30 -22.02 -7.18
C LEU A 166 21.43 -21.87 -8.68
N ASP A 167 20.55 -21.06 -9.26
CA ASP A 167 20.63 -20.68 -10.67
C ASP A 167 20.70 -19.15 -10.80
N SER A 168 21.52 -18.66 -11.75
CA SER A 168 21.41 -17.28 -12.19
C SER A 168 20.11 -17.13 -12.97
N MET A 169 19.38 -16.06 -12.73
CA MET A 169 18.19 -15.75 -13.51
C MET A 169 18.61 -14.91 -14.72
N PRO A 170 18.50 -15.42 -15.96
CA PRO A 170 18.39 -14.51 -17.09
C PRO A 170 17.14 -13.69 -16.82
N GLN A 171 17.23 -12.37 -16.79
CA GLN A 171 16.14 -11.43 -16.43
C GLN A 171 14.76 -12.01 -16.79
N PRO A 172 14.02 -12.56 -15.81
CA PRO A 172 12.70 -13.02 -16.12
C PRO A 172 11.84 -11.80 -16.43
N PRO A 173 10.88 -11.87 -17.34
CA PRO A 173 10.02 -10.74 -17.70
C PRO A 173 9.22 -10.18 -16.51
N ARG A 174 9.24 -10.87 -15.36
CA ARG A 174 8.55 -10.51 -14.12
C ARG A 174 9.38 -9.66 -13.15
N PHE A 175 10.65 -9.43 -13.45
CA PHE A 175 11.54 -8.61 -12.63
C PHE A 175 12.17 -7.55 -13.51
N VAL A 176 11.87 -6.28 -13.23
CA VAL A 176 12.62 -5.19 -13.83
C VAL A 176 14.01 -5.17 -13.20
N ALA A 177 15.05 -5.20 -14.01
CA ALA A 177 16.41 -5.03 -13.52
C ALA A 177 16.52 -3.61 -12.94
N PRO A 178 16.81 -3.47 -11.65
CA PRO A 178 16.74 -2.17 -11.01
C PRO A 178 17.81 -1.18 -11.45
N ASP A 179 18.92 -1.68 -11.95
CA ASP A 179 20.13 -0.89 -12.15
C ASP A 179 20.73 -1.09 -13.55
N GLY A 180 19.87 -1.24 -14.57
CA GLY A 180 20.25 -1.31 -15.99
C GLY A 180 21.26 -2.41 -16.33
N ASP A 181 22.51 -2.27 -15.96
CA ASP A 181 23.60 -3.11 -16.41
C ASP A 181 24.38 -3.80 -15.28
N THR A 182 23.80 -3.94 -14.08
CA THR A 182 24.54 -4.68 -13.03
C THR A 182 24.58 -6.17 -13.39
N PRO A 183 25.73 -6.72 -13.79
CA PRO A 183 25.82 -8.12 -14.15
C PRO A 183 25.51 -8.99 -12.93
N PRO A 184 24.90 -10.16 -13.10
CA PRO A 184 24.67 -11.08 -11.99
C PRO A 184 26.00 -11.38 -11.31
N PRO A 185 26.02 -11.47 -9.98
CA PRO A 185 27.25 -11.74 -9.24
C PRO A 185 27.87 -13.06 -9.70
N ARG A 186 29.15 -13.03 -10.04
CA ARG A 186 29.86 -14.23 -10.51
C ARG A 186 30.10 -15.26 -9.42
N VAL A 187 30.00 -14.84 -8.14
CA VAL A 187 30.19 -15.72 -6.97
C VAL A 187 29.21 -15.29 -5.89
N LEU A 188 28.36 -16.23 -5.45
CA LEU A 188 27.56 -16.11 -4.24
C LEU A 188 28.16 -17.06 -3.20
N ALA A 189 28.64 -16.51 -2.08
CA ALA A 189 29.04 -17.33 -0.95
C ALA A 189 27.80 -17.69 -0.14
N TRP A 190 27.58 -18.96 0.10
CA TRP A 190 26.48 -19.47 0.88
C TRP A 190 26.97 -20.13 2.13
N ASN A 191 26.29 -19.93 3.24
CA ASN A 191 26.40 -20.79 4.40
C ASN A 191 25.04 -21.35 4.73
N GLY A 192 24.85 -22.63 4.45
CA GLY A 192 23.82 -23.42 5.09
C GLY A 192 24.37 -23.86 6.45
N VAL A 193 23.64 -23.65 7.53
CA VAL A 193 24.01 -24.17 8.85
C VAL A 193 22.96 -25.20 9.21
N ALA A 194 23.36 -26.48 9.20
CA ALA A 194 22.56 -27.53 9.79
C ALA A 194 22.62 -27.39 11.32
N ALA A 195 21.50 -27.54 12.00
CA ALA A 195 21.46 -27.54 13.44
C ALA A 195 22.18 -28.81 13.95
N ARG A 196 23.28 -28.63 14.61
CA ARG A 196 24.12 -29.59 15.37
C ARG A 196 24.93 -30.63 14.62
N ASP A 197 24.59 -31.05 13.42
CA ASP A 197 25.43 -31.98 12.65
C ASP A 197 25.84 -31.32 11.34
N SER A 198 27.11 -31.09 11.20
CA SER A 198 27.84 -30.37 10.15
C SER A 198 27.79 -31.03 8.78
N CYS A 199 26.65 -31.09 8.11
CA CYS A 199 26.57 -31.75 6.82
C CYS A 199 26.24 -30.90 5.61
N CYS A 200 26.22 -29.57 5.71
CA CYS A 200 25.99 -28.71 4.57
C CYS A 200 27.04 -27.60 4.49
N GLY A 201 28.20 -27.92 3.94
CA GLY A 201 29.14 -26.91 3.48
C GLY A 201 28.78 -26.51 2.05
N TRP A 202 28.50 -25.22 1.82
CA TRP A 202 28.42 -24.71 0.47
C TRP A 202 29.85 -24.51 -0.04
N SER A 203 30.16 -25.12 -1.17
CA SER A 203 31.40 -24.83 -1.86
C SER A 203 31.36 -23.41 -2.42
N GLU A 204 32.48 -22.72 -2.44
CA GLU A 204 32.64 -21.41 -3.10
C GLU A 204 32.51 -21.47 -4.62
N ALA A 205 32.09 -22.58 -5.19
CA ALA A 205 31.85 -22.72 -6.61
C ALA A 205 30.61 -21.91 -7.00
N GLY A 206 30.82 -20.62 -7.14
CA GLY A 206 29.82 -19.72 -7.73
C GLY A 206 29.72 -19.99 -9.20
N GLY A 207 28.51 -20.19 -9.63
CA GLY A 207 28.14 -20.37 -11.02
C GLY A 207 26.69 -20.82 -11.08
N ALA A 208 26.01 -20.49 -12.18
CA ALA A 208 24.69 -21.06 -12.46
C ALA A 208 24.80 -22.59 -12.39
N GLY A 209 23.85 -23.22 -11.68
CA GLY A 209 23.79 -24.66 -11.52
C GLY A 209 24.52 -25.22 -10.28
N ALA A 210 24.98 -24.37 -9.33
CA ALA A 210 25.54 -24.86 -8.08
C ALA A 210 24.46 -25.59 -7.25
N VAL A 211 24.76 -26.84 -6.86
CA VAL A 211 23.84 -27.70 -6.11
C VAL A 211 24.44 -28.07 -4.77
N THR A 212 23.69 -28.01 -3.71
CA THR A 212 23.99 -28.65 -2.45
C THR A 212 22.91 -29.64 -2.08
N THR A 213 23.30 -30.73 -1.44
CA THR A 213 22.41 -31.82 -1.08
C THR A 213 22.55 -32.14 0.40
N PHE A 214 21.44 -32.21 1.08
CA PHE A 214 21.30 -32.85 2.38
C PHE A 214 20.66 -34.22 2.20
N GLU A 215 21.22 -35.24 2.80
CA GLU A 215 20.67 -36.59 2.87
C GLU A 215 20.71 -37.11 4.29
N ALA A 216 19.65 -37.80 4.71
CA ALA A 216 19.58 -38.46 6.00
C ALA A 216 18.61 -39.63 5.95
N THR A 217 18.75 -40.54 6.90
CA THR A 217 17.77 -41.56 7.19
C THR A 217 17.07 -41.18 8.48
N LEU A 218 15.75 -41.07 8.45
CA LEU A 218 14.91 -40.67 9.58
C LEU A 218 14.09 -41.88 10.08
N ARG A 219 14.23 -42.18 11.36
CA ARG A 219 13.38 -43.17 12.03
C ARG A 219 11.94 -42.65 12.12
N ALA A 220 11.02 -43.54 12.48
CA ALA A 220 9.66 -43.17 12.80
C ALA A 220 9.62 -42.05 13.87
N GLY A 221 8.90 -40.95 13.59
CA GLY A 221 8.77 -39.76 14.45
C GLY A 221 10.03 -38.88 14.52
N GLU A 222 11.12 -39.24 13.85
CA GLU A 222 12.34 -38.43 13.87
C GLU A 222 12.21 -37.18 13.02
N GLN A 223 12.84 -36.09 13.47
CA GLN A 223 12.89 -34.83 12.75
C GLN A 223 14.33 -34.29 12.64
N ARG A 224 14.56 -33.50 11.56
CA ARG A 224 15.82 -32.75 11.35
C ARG A 224 15.49 -31.32 10.94
N GLU A 225 16.38 -30.40 11.25
CA GLU A 225 16.27 -28.99 10.90
C GLU A 225 17.48 -28.55 10.09
N LEU A 226 17.22 -27.84 8.99
CA LEU A 226 18.18 -27.21 8.12
C LEU A 226 17.97 -25.71 8.13
N ARG A 227 19.04 -24.94 7.95
CA ARG A 227 18.99 -23.48 7.89
C ARG A 227 19.81 -22.96 6.72
N PHE A 228 19.24 -21.98 6.04
CA PHE A 228 19.88 -21.27 4.93
C PHE A 228 19.84 -19.77 5.22
N VAL A 229 20.88 -19.04 4.78
CA VAL A 229 20.91 -17.57 4.78
C VAL A 229 21.20 -17.11 3.36
N LEU A 230 20.30 -16.31 2.82
CA LEU A 230 20.26 -15.92 1.42
C LEU A 230 20.28 -14.39 1.34
N PRO A 231 21.45 -13.75 1.09
CA PRO A 231 21.51 -12.30 0.92
C PRO A 231 21.01 -11.88 -0.47
N SER A 232 20.39 -10.71 -0.58
CA SER A 232 19.91 -10.16 -1.86
C SER A 232 21.06 -9.78 -2.80
N HIS A 233 22.22 -9.50 -2.25
CA HIS A 233 23.47 -9.21 -2.96
C HIS A 233 24.62 -9.98 -2.31
N PRO A 234 25.73 -10.22 -3.03
CA PRO A 234 26.90 -10.82 -2.45
C PRO A 234 27.39 -10.06 -1.22
N LEU A 235 27.70 -10.78 -0.16
CA LEU A 235 28.31 -10.25 1.06
C LEU A 235 29.74 -10.78 1.20
N PRO A 236 30.65 -10.02 1.81
CA PRO A 236 31.92 -10.54 2.28
C PRO A 236 31.69 -11.77 3.17
N ARG A 237 32.59 -12.75 3.10
CA ARG A 237 32.46 -14.01 3.85
C ARG A 237 32.23 -13.79 5.34
N ALA A 238 32.98 -12.86 5.96
CA ALA A 238 32.83 -12.55 7.39
C ALA A 238 31.43 -12.03 7.74
N ASP A 239 30.82 -11.21 6.87
CA ASP A 239 29.47 -10.67 7.06
C ASP A 239 28.43 -11.77 6.88
N LEU A 240 28.59 -12.64 5.88
CA LEU A 240 27.68 -13.78 5.68
C LEU A 240 27.73 -14.75 6.86
N ASP A 241 28.93 -15.05 7.38
CA ASP A 241 29.12 -15.88 8.56
C ASP A 241 28.54 -15.23 9.82
N ALA A 242 28.63 -13.89 9.95
CA ALA A 242 27.97 -13.16 11.02
C ALA A 242 26.42 -13.25 10.91
N CYS A 243 25.89 -13.14 9.71
CA CYS A 243 24.47 -13.37 9.46
C CYS A 243 24.06 -14.80 9.83
N ALA A 244 24.79 -15.81 9.41
CA ALA A 244 24.49 -17.22 9.66
C ALA A 244 24.49 -17.58 11.15
N ARG A 245 25.31 -16.91 11.96
CA ARG A 245 25.38 -17.11 13.43
C ARG A 245 24.11 -16.63 14.15
N ILE A 246 23.31 -15.72 13.56
CA ILE A 246 22.07 -15.25 14.18
C ILE A 246 21.04 -16.38 14.10
N ALA A 247 20.56 -16.84 15.24
CA ALA A 247 19.53 -17.89 15.31
C ALA A 247 18.26 -17.48 14.51
N HIS A 248 17.69 -18.41 13.76
CA HIS A 248 16.49 -18.18 12.96
C HIS A 248 15.33 -17.63 13.82
N THR A 249 15.11 -18.23 15.00
CA THR A 249 14.09 -17.80 15.97
C THR A 249 14.27 -16.34 16.41
N ARG A 250 15.52 -15.88 16.58
CA ARG A 250 15.81 -14.47 16.89
C ARG A 250 15.47 -13.55 15.72
N ARG A 251 15.71 -13.98 14.47
CA ARG A 251 15.32 -13.21 13.29
C ARG A 251 13.81 -13.10 13.17
N VAL A 252 13.08 -14.19 13.40
CA VAL A 252 11.62 -14.19 13.46
C VAL A 252 11.10 -13.22 14.54
N ALA A 253 11.68 -13.31 15.76
CA ALA A 253 11.29 -12.39 16.84
C ALA A 253 11.53 -10.92 16.49
N ASN A 254 12.69 -10.61 15.88
CA ASN A 254 12.99 -9.24 15.45
C ASN A 254 12.05 -8.74 14.35
N VAL A 255 11.70 -9.58 13.37
CA VAL A 255 10.76 -9.25 12.30
C VAL A 255 9.36 -8.99 12.89
N ARG A 256 8.91 -9.83 13.81
CA ARG A 256 7.65 -9.61 14.55
C ARG A 256 7.65 -8.31 15.30
N ALA A 257 8.69 -8.03 16.08
CA ALA A 257 8.80 -6.81 16.89
C ALA A 257 8.78 -5.55 16.00
N PHE A 258 9.54 -5.55 14.90
CA PHE A 258 9.60 -4.43 13.96
C PHE A 258 8.22 -4.13 13.35
N TRP A 259 7.57 -5.13 12.75
CA TRP A 259 6.32 -4.92 12.05
C TRP A 259 5.15 -4.65 13.00
N SER A 260 5.09 -5.32 14.15
CA SER A 260 4.10 -5.00 15.19
C SER A 260 4.27 -3.57 15.70
N GLY A 261 5.50 -3.12 15.90
CA GLY A 261 5.80 -1.73 16.26
C GLY A 261 5.39 -0.73 15.19
N ALA A 262 5.69 -1.03 13.92
CA ALA A 262 5.31 -0.20 12.78
C ALA A 262 3.79 -0.04 12.67
N ILE A 263 3.03 -1.13 12.81
CA ILE A 263 1.56 -1.11 12.78
C ILE A 263 1.01 -0.35 13.98
N ALA A 264 1.55 -0.57 15.18
CA ALA A 264 1.09 0.09 16.41
C ALA A 264 1.32 1.61 16.41
N HIS A 265 2.28 2.10 15.59
CA HIS A 265 2.53 3.52 15.39
C HIS A 265 1.42 4.21 14.56
N GLY A 266 0.75 3.48 13.71
CA GLY A 266 -0.32 3.98 12.84
C GLY A 266 -1.66 4.20 13.54
N THR A 267 -2.67 4.57 12.75
CA THR A 267 -4.08 4.58 13.19
C THR A 267 -4.51 3.19 13.61
N ARG A 268 -5.12 3.07 14.79
CA ARG A 268 -5.66 1.79 15.27
C ARG A 268 -7.14 1.67 14.92
N PHE A 269 -7.49 0.51 14.38
CA PHE A 269 -8.85 0.13 14.03
C PHE A 269 -9.27 -1.08 14.88
N GLU A 270 -10.21 -0.89 15.80
CA GLU A 270 -10.82 -1.91 16.62
C GLU A 270 -12.29 -2.05 16.16
N LEU A 271 -12.51 -2.89 15.15
CA LEU A 271 -13.79 -2.96 14.42
C LEU A 271 -14.65 -4.15 14.86
N GLY A 272 -14.11 -5.08 15.65
CA GLY A 272 -14.73 -6.37 15.88
C GLY A 272 -14.82 -7.20 14.59
N ASP A 273 -13.95 -6.92 13.60
CA ASP A 273 -13.85 -7.60 12.31
C ASP A 273 -12.40 -8.04 12.07
N PRO A 274 -11.98 -9.18 12.64
CA PRO A 274 -10.59 -9.61 12.59
C PRO A 274 -10.06 -9.81 11.18
N GLU A 275 -10.93 -10.05 10.19
CA GLU A 275 -10.52 -10.17 8.80
C GLU A 275 -10.08 -8.82 8.22
N VAL A 276 -10.88 -7.77 8.45
CA VAL A 276 -10.54 -6.39 8.02
C VAL A 276 -9.32 -5.88 8.77
N GLU A 277 -9.23 -6.11 10.09
CA GLU A 277 -8.10 -5.65 10.91
C GLU A 277 -6.77 -6.29 10.46
N ARG A 278 -6.77 -7.61 10.20
CA ARG A 278 -5.60 -8.30 9.62
C ARG A 278 -5.27 -7.81 8.22
N ALA A 279 -6.30 -7.53 7.41
CA ALA A 279 -6.11 -7.00 6.07
C ALA A 279 -5.47 -5.62 6.07
N LEU A 280 -5.88 -4.73 6.98
CA LEU A 280 -5.26 -3.41 7.18
C LEU A 280 -3.80 -3.55 7.64
N SER A 281 -3.51 -4.50 8.53
CA SER A 281 -2.14 -4.80 8.96
C SER A 281 -1.27 -5.25 7.78
N ALA A 282 -1.78 -6.18 6.95
CA ALA A 282 -1.10 -6.62 5.73
C ALA A 282 -0.88 -5.46 4.74
N ALA A 283 -1.90 -4.63 4.53
CA ALA A 283 -1.80 -3.45 3.67
C ALA A 283 -0.74 -2.47 4.18
N THR A 284 -0.67 -2.23 5.48
CA THR A 284 0.35 -1.37 6.10
C THR A 284 1.76 -1.92 5.86
N VAL A 285 1.97 -3.23 6.02
CA VAL A 285 3.25 -3.88 5.70
C VAL A 285 3.64 -3.64 4.24
N VAL A 286 2.72 -3.85 3.29
CA VAL A 286 2.97 -3.63 1.86
C VAL A 286 3.31 -2.17 1.57
N LEU A 287 2.51 -1.22 2.09
CA LEU A 287 2.72 0.21 1.87
C LEU A 287 4.07 0.68 2.41
N LEU A 288 4.45 0.24 3.60
CA LEU A 288 5.74 0.58 4.21
C LEU A 288 6.91 -0.07 3.47
N ALA A 289 6.76 -1.32 3.01
CA ALA A 289 7.81 -2.04 2.32
C ALA A 289 8.01 -1.61 0.85
N CYS A 290 6.94 -1.14 0.17
CA CYS A 290 7.02 -0.61 -1.20
C CYS A 290 7.54 0.84 -1.24
N ARG A 291 8.51 1.14 -0.39
CA ARG A 291 9.26 2.40 -0.37
C ARG A 291 10.74 2.08 -0.46
N GLU A 292 11.39 2.58 -1.49
CA GLU A 292 12.82 2.38 -1.68
C GLU A 292 13.61 3.66 -1.42
N ARG A 293 14.88 3.52 -1.08
CA ARG A 293 15.76 4.64 -0.80
C ARG A 293 16.84 4.77 -1.86
N TRP A 294 16.79 5.87 -2.64
CA TRP A 294 17.75 6.16 -3.68
C TRP A 294 18.33 7.58 -3.49
N GLY A 295 19.65 7.71 -3.58
CA GLY A 295 20.31 9.03 -3.45
C GLY A 295 19.96 9.79 -2.17
N GLY A 296 19.60 9.09 -1.09
CA GLY A 296 19.20 9.71 0.16
C GLY A 296 17.70 10.01 0.29
N ASN A 297 16.93 9.96 -0.78
CA ASN A 297 15.49 10.18 -0.81
C ASN A 297 14.70 8.87 -0.74
N TRP A 298 13.45 8.96 -0.28
CA TRP A 298 12.52 7.85 -0.26
C TRP A 298 11.55 7.97 -1.42
N TYR A 299 11.40 6.91 -2.19
CA TYR A 299 10.50 6.85 -3.33
C TYR A 299 9.47 5.75 -3.16
N PRO A 300 8.19 6.02 -3.42
CA PRO A 300 7.19 4.98 -3.55
C PRO A 300 7.45 4.22 -4.85
N ILE A 301 7.34 2.90 -4.82
CA ILE A 301 7.45 2.04 -6.01
C ILE A 301 6.13 1.36 -6.29
N GLY A 302 5.84 1.05 -7.56
CA GLY A 302 4.61 0.38 -8.01
C GLY A 302 4.53 -1.09 -7.57
N GLY A 303 5.66 -1.70 -7.21
CA GLY A 303 5.73 -3.05 -6.69
C GLY A 303 7.17 -3.51 -6.55
N PRO A 304 7.45 -4.53 -5.72
CA PRO A 304 8.83 -4.96 -5.47
C PRO A 304 9.43 -5.80 -6.60
N PHE A 305 8.65 -6.14 -7.61
CA PHE A 305 9.03 -7.05 -8.70
C PHE A 305 8.90 -6.37 -10.06
N GLN A 306 7.84 -6.65 -10.84
CA GLN A 306 7.66 -6.15 -12.21
C GLN A 306 7.52 -4.63 -12.35
N TYR A 307 7.03 -3.96 -11.31
CA TYR A 307 6.82 -2.50 -11.28
C TYR A 307 7.76 -1.81 -10.29
N ARG A 308 8.99 -2.30 -10.18
CA ARG A 308 9.98 -1.73 -9.28
C ARG A 308 10.53 -0.41 -9.82
N ASP A 309 9.65 0.56 -10.02
CA ASP A 309 9.96 1.92 -10.42
C ASP A 309 8.97 2.88 -9.76
N THR A 310 9.25 4.17 -9.80
CA THR A 310 8.36 5.19 -9.29
C THR A 310 7.34 5.59 -10.35
N TRP A 311 6.12 5.12 -10.16
CA TRP A 311 4.96 5.56 -10.90
C TRP A 311 4.19 6.56 -10.07
N ILE A 312 3.92 7.77 -10.62
CA ILE A 312 3.27 8.84 -9.85
C ILE A 312 1.87 8.43 -9.40
N ARG A 313 1.11 7.73 -10.24
CA ARG A 313 -0.23 7.21 -9.92
C ARG A 313 -0.21 6.32 -8.68
N ASP A 314 0.68 5.34 -8.69
CA ASP A 314 0.85 4.39 -7.59
C ASP A 314 1.39 5.10 -6.35
N GLY A 315 2.40 5.94 -6.53
CA GLY A 315 3.01 6.71 -5.46
C GLY A 315 2.03 7.65 -4.77
N ALA A 316 1.15 8.29 -5.51
CA ALA A 316 0.13 9.18 -4.94
C ALA A 316 -0.86 8.44 -4.05
N ARG A 317 -1.31 7.24 -4.48
CA ARG A 317 -2.20 6.38 -3.68
C ARG A 317 -1.50 5.84 -2.43
N LEU A 318 -0.24 5.42 -2.56
CA LEU A 318 0.57 4.97 -1.42
C LEU A 318 0.75 6.10 -0.40
N ILE A 319 1.12 7.30 -0.85
CA ILE A 319 1.31 8.47 0.02
C ILE A 319 0.02 8.82 0.74
N GLN A 320 -1.11 8.85 0.03
CA GLN A 320 -2.42 9.11 0.62
C GLN A 320 -2.75 8.07 1.70
N ALA A 321 -2.59 6.77 1.40
CA ALA A 321 -2.90 5.70 2.35
C ALA A 321 -2.04 5.78 3.62
N LEU A 322 -0.74 6.06 3.49
CA LEU A 322 0.14 6.29 4.63
C LEU A 322 -0.27 7.54 5.43
N ALA A 323 -0.63 8.64 4.74
CA ALA A 323 -1.01 9.89 5.39
C ALA A 323 -2.29 9.75 6.23
N ILE A 324 -3.31 9.05 5.72
CA ILE A 324 -4.60 8.87 6.43
C ILE A 324 -4.59 7.79 7.50
N THR A 325 -3.49 7.00 7.58
CA THR A 325 -3.27 5.97 8.62
C THR A 325 -2.15 6.31 9.58
N ASN A 326 -1.81 7.58 9.73
CA ASN A 326 -0.83 8.11 10.70
C ASN A 326 0.62 7.66 10.47
N HIS A 327 0.99 7.23 9.26
CA HIS A 327 2.38 7.05 8.84
C HIS A 327 2.88 8.33 8.14
N LEU A 328 2.75 9.47 8.84
CA LEU A 328 2.95 10.81 8.27
C LEU A 328 4.40 11.08 7.89
N ALA A 329 5.36 10.61 8.66
CA ALA A 329 6.78 10.77 8.36
C ALA A 329 7.13 10.05 7.04
N GLU A 330 6.61 8.86 6.86
CA GLU A 330 6.77 8.03 5.68
C GLU A 330 6.09 8.64 4.45
N ALA A 331 4.85 9.12 4.62
CA ALA A 331 4.11 9.80 3.57
C ALA A 331 4.84 11.06 3.08
N ARG A 332 5.33 11.89 4.02
CA ARG A 332 6.10 13.11 3.72
C ARG A 332 7.43 12.82 3.06
N ALA A 333 8.14 11.80 3.52
CA ALA A 333 9.40 11.38 2.91
C ALA A 333 9.19 10.94 1.46
N CYS A 334 8.14 10.16 1.16
CA CYS A 334 7.79 9.78 -0.21
C CYS A 334 7.32 10.97 -1.05
N ALA A 335 6.52 11.88 -0.49
CA ALA A 335 6.11 13.11 -1.17
C ALA A 335 7.32 13.99 -1.52
N ALA A 336 8.28 14.13 -0.61
CA ALA A 336 9.54 14.83 -0.87
C ALA A 336 10.37 14.14 -1.97
N GLY A 337 10.39 12.81 -2.01
CA GLY A 337 11.01 12.06 -3.12
C GLY A 337 10.31 12.35 -4.46
N LEU A 338 8.98 12.23 -4.53
CA LEU A 338 8.22 12.58 -5.73
C LEU A 338 8.50 14.03 -6.19
N ALA A 339 8.65 14.95 -5.24
CA ALA A 339 8.93 16.35 -5.52
C ALA A 339 10.23 16.55 -6.31
N THR A 340 11.22 15.63 -6.17
CA THR A 340 12.47 15.68 -6.95
C THR A 340 12.29 15.27 -8.42
N LEU A 341 11.16 14.65 -8.77
CA LEU A 341 10.86 14.20 -10.13
C LEU A 341 10.18 15.28 -10.98
N GLN A 342 9.98 16.50 -10.45
CA GLN A 342 9.39 17.60 -11.20
C GLN A 342 10.29 18.00 -12.38
N TRP A 343 9.73 18.01 -13.57
CA TRP A 343 10.44 18.50 -14.75
C TRP A 343 10.62 20.01 -14.66
N PRO A 344 11.69 20.58 -15.27
CA PRO A 344 11.97 22.01 -15.21
C PRO A 344 10.80 22.90 -15.67
N GLN A 345 9.96 22.40 -16.59
CA GLN A 345 8.79 23.11 -17.11
C GLN A 345 7.59 23.08 -16.15
N GLY A 346 7.63 22.24 -15.12
CA GLY A 346 6.63 22.16 -14.07
C GLY A 346 5.86 20.85 -13.91
N PRO A 347 5.68 20.00 -14.93
CA PRO A 347 4.88 18.79 -14.79
C PRO A 347 5.61 17.70 -13.99
N PHE A 348 4.80 16.75 -13.53
CA PHE A 348 5.24 15.50 -12.96
C PHE A 348 4.80 14.37 -13.92
N LEU A 349 5.75 13.78 -14.60
CA LEU A 349 5.51 12.74 -15.60
C LEU A 349 6.52 11.62 -15.39
N THR A 350 6.04 10.45 -15.05
CA THR A 350 6.86 9.21 -15.03
C THR A 350 7.00 8.63 -16.43
N GLN A 351 5.95 8.76 -17.24
CA GLN A 351 5.98 8.45 -18.67
C GLN A 351 5.51 9.66 -19.48
N ARG A 352 6.01 9.76 -20.72
CA ARG A 352 5.87 10.92 -21.56
C ARG A 352 4.43 11.36 -21.83
N GLY A 353 3.50 10.41 -21.89
CA GLY A 353 2.10 10.66 -22.19
C GLY A 353 1.17 10.62 -20.99
N GLN A 354 1.66 10.36 -19.78
CA GLN A 354 0.81 10.26 -18.56
C GLN A 354 0.59 11.64 -17.94
N LEU A 355 -0.27 12.45 -18.56
CA LEU A 355 -0.52 13.84 -18.12
C LEU A 355 -1.23 13.92 -16.77
N ASP A 356 -1.97 12.88 -16.38
CA ASP A 356 -2.65 12.75 -15.09
C ASP A 356 -1.67 12.75 -13.90
N GLY A 357 -0.43 12.32 -14.11
CA GLY A 357 0.61 12.28 -13.09
C GLY A 357 0.84 13.62 -12.39
N THR A 358 0.72 14.73 -13.12
CA THR A 358 0.88 16.08 -12.56
C THR A 358 -0.19 16.36 -11.49
N GLY A 359 -1.46 16.11 -11.79
CA GLY A 359 -2.55 16.28 -10.83
C GLY A 359 -2.45 15.34 -9.64
N GLN A 360 -2.04 14.10 -9.88
CA GLN A 360 -1.84 13.08 -8.85
C GLN A 360 -0.72 13.44 -7.88
N ALA A 361 0.41 13.98 -8.38
CA ALA A 361 1.51 14.44 -7.53
C ALA A 361 1.05 15.59 -6.61
N LEU A 362 0.32 16.58 -7.15
CA LEU A 362 -0.19 17.70 -6.37
C LEU A 362 -1.18 17.24 -5.29
N TRP A 363 -2.05 16.29 -5.62
CA TRP A 363 -2.95 15.66 -4.64
C TRP A 363 -2.16 14.92 -3.56
N ALA A 364 -1.13 14.17 -3.91
CA ALA A 364 -0.27 13.48 -2.93
C ALA A 364 0.42 14.47 -1.97
N PHE A 365 0.89 15.60 -2.48
CA PHE A 365 1.49 16.65 -1.64
C PHE A 365 0.47 17.26 -0.68
N GLU A 366 -0.79 17.48 -1.10
CA GLU A 366 -1.87 17.90 -0.22
C GLU A 366 -2.11 16.86 0.89
N GLN A 367 -2.23 15.57 0.53
CA GLN A 367 -2.49 14.50 1.48
C GLN A 367 -1.40 14.40 2.57
N ALA A 368 -0.12 14.44 2.18
CA ALA A 368 1.00 14.38 3.10
C ALA A 368 1.28 15.72 3.81
N GLY A 369 1.02 16.83 3.14
CA GLY A 369 1.42 18.16 3.59
C GLY A 369 0.43 18.87 4.52
N LEU A 370 -0.86 18.48 4.49
CA LEU A 370 -1.92 19.17 5.24
C LEU A 370 -2.53 18.35 6.39
N ARG A 371 -2.02 17.17 6.68
CA ARG A 371 -2.52 16.32 7.78
C ARG A 371 -1.46 16.11 8.84
N PRO A 372 -1.81 16.13 10.13
CA PRO A 372 -3.00 16.73 10.75
C PRO A 372 -2.89 18.26 10.83
N ALA A 373 -1.77 18.80 10.37
CA ALA A 373 -1.42 20.22 10.31
C ALA A 373 -0.41 20.42 9.18
N PRO A 374 -0.19 21.67 8.72
CA PRO A 374 0.80 21.96 7.68
C PRO A 374 2.18 21.41 8.03
N ALA A 375 2.76 20.63 7.09
CA ALA A 375 4.07 20.03 7.22
C ALA A 375 5.20 21.08 7.10
N PRO A 376 6.39 20.83 7.65
CA PRO A 376 7.55 21.73 7.46
C PRO A 376 7.90 21.96 5.98
N GLU A 377 7.67 20.97 5.11
CA GLU A 377 7.95 21.00 3.68
C GLU A 377 6.92 21.78 2.86
N ILE A 378 5.84 22.26 3.48
CA ILE A 378 4.68 22.87 2.81
C ILE A 378 5.06 24.00 1.85
N GLY A 379 6.05 24.83 2.21
CA GLY A 379 6.54 25.92 1.37
C GLY A 379 7.24 25.42 0.09
N GLY A 380 7.88 24.26 0.14
CA GLY A 380 8.45 23.56 -1.02
C GLY A 380 7.35 23.06 -1.95
N PHE A 381 6.42 22.30 -1.41
CA PHE A 381 5.28 21.76 -2.17
C PHE A 381 4.44 22.87 -2.83
N ALA A 382 4.20 23.98 -2.14
CA ALA A 382 3.47 25.14 -2.69
C ALA A 382 4.17 25.77 -3.89
N ARG A 383 5.52 25.92 -3.87
CA ARG A 383 6.27 26.44 -5.01
C ARG A 383 6.19 25.52 -6.24
N GLN A 384 6.35 24.22 -6.00
CA GLN A 384 6.27 23.20 -7.05
C GLN A 384 4.86 23.10 -7.62
N ALA A 385 3.84 23.20 -6.78
CA ALA A 385 2.44 23.19 -7.18
C ALA A 385 2.11 24.40 -8.08
N MET A 386 2.58 25.59 -7.75
CA MET A 386 2.39 26.77 -8.59
C MET A 386 3.02 26.60 -9.97
N LEU A 387 4.23 26.02 -10.06
CA LEU A 387 4.91 25.78 -11.34
C LEU A 387 4.15 24.73 -12.17
N ALA A 388 3.65 23.67 -11.54
CA ALA A 388 2.84 22.64 -12.19
C ALA A 388 1.50 23.21 -12.73
N CYS A 389 0.83 24.08 -11.99
CA CYS A 389 -0.41 24.74 -12.46
C CYS A 389 -0.15 25.67 -13.64
N ARG A 390 0.99 26.40 -13.66
CA ARG A 390 1.39 27.22 -14.82
C ARG A 390 1.61 26.37 -16.07
N TRP A 391 2.24 25.22 -15.92
CA TRP A 391 2.38 24.26 -17.02
C TRP A 391 1.00 23.78 -17.51
N GLY A 392 0.08 23.47 -16.60
CA GLY A 392 -1.28 23.09 -16.97
C GLY A 392 -2.01 24.16 -17.78
N GLU A 393 -1.95 25.42 -17.37
CA GLU A 393 -2.54 26.52 -18.14
C GLU A 393 -1.90 26.63 -19.54
N TRP A 394 -0.58 26.51 -19.63
CA TRP A 394 0.11 26.50 -20.91
C TRP A 394 -0.37 25.36 -21.82
N GLN A 395 -0.53 24.13 -21.30
CA GLN A 395 -1.05 22.97 -22.07
C GLN A 395 -2.48 23.24 -22.58
N ARG A 396 -3.32 23.82 -21.75
CA ARG A 396 -4.72 24.16 -22.12
C ARG A 396 -4.77 25.22 -23.22
N GLU A 397 -3.89 26.23 -23.17
CA GLU A 397 -3.79 27.23 -24.24
C GLU A 397 -3.28 26.64 -25.58
N LEU A 398 -2.36 25.67 -25.53
CA LEU A 398 -1.94 24.91 -26.73
C LEU A 398 -3.12 24.17 -27.36
N GLY A 399 -3.95 23.51 -26.57
CA GLY A 399 -5.17 22.84 -27.04
C GLY A 399 -6.13 23.81 -27.75
N ARG A 400 -6.33 25.01 -27.18
CA ARG A 400 -7.15 26.06 -27.78
C ARG A 400 -6.57 26.54 -29.14
N GLY A 401 -5.26 26.75 -29.19
CA GLY A 401 -4.56 27.22 -30.39
C GLY A 401 -4.60 26.25 -31.57
N ALA A 402 -4.68 24.95 -31.28
CA ALA A 402 -4.78 23.88 -32.27
C ALA A 402 -6.18 23.70 -32.89
N GLY A 403 -7.16 24.56 -32.54
CA GLY A 403 -8.55 24.43 -33.04
C GLY A 403 -9.29 23.22 -32.47
N TRP A 404 -8.88 22.76 -31.33
CA TRP A 404 -9.45 21.63 -30.61
C TRP A 404 -10.95 21.85 -30.31
N PRO A 405 -11.85 20.94 -30.72
CA PRO A 405 -13.30 21.18 -30.64
C PRO A 405 -13.83 21.24 -29.20
N TYR A 406 -13.07 20.75 -28.23
CA TYR A 406 -13.40 20.80 -26.80
C TYR A 406 -12.74 21.96 -26.06
N GLY A 407 -12.15 22.90 -26.80
CA GLY A 407 -11.62 24.12 -26.25
C GLY A 407 -10.34 23.93 -25.45
N ARG A 408 -10.32 24.41 -24.21
CA ARG A 408 -9.15 24.45 -23.32
C ARG A 408 -9.02 23.21 -22.46
N MET A 409 -9.22 22.00 -23.02
CA MET A 409 -8.91 20.72 -22.36
C MET A 409 -7.44 20.34 -22.61
N LEU A 410 -6.91 19.41 -21.82
CA LEU A 410 -5.57 18.90 -22.03
C LEU A 410 -5.44 18.21 -23.40
N PRO A 411 -4.28 18.30 -24.04
CA PRO A 411 -4.10 17.78 -25.38
C PRO A 411 -4.13 16.25 -25.43
N PHE A 412 -4.03 15.72 -26.64
CA PHE A 412 -3.82 14.30 -26.91
C PHE A 412 -2.62 13.77 -26.10
N ALA A 413 -2.79 12.60 -25.52
CA ALA A 413 -1.77 11.88 -24.77
C ALA A 413 -1.60 10.47 -25.33
N ASP A 414 -0.38 10.01 -25.36
CA ASP A 414 -0.01 8.62 -25.54
C ASP A 414 0.56 8.12 -24.21
N PRO A 415 -0.27 7.46 -23.36
CA PRO A 415 0.14 7.07 -22.02
C PRO A 415 1.13 5.90 -22.00
N HIS A 416 1.40 5.24 -23.12
CA HIS A 416 2.19 4.00 -23.19
C HIS A 416 1.73 2.91 -22.21
N ASP A 417 0.45 2.93 -21.89
CA ASP A 417 -0.20 2.06 -20.92
C ASP A 417 -1.25 1.24 -21.66
N GLY A 418 -1.07 -0.07 -21.72
CA GLY A 418 -1.90 -0.95 -22.54
C GLY A 418 -3.39 -0.93 -22.18
N GLU A 419 -3.70 -0.44 -20.99
CA GLU A 419 -5.06 -0.27 -20.52
C GLU A 419 -5.70 1.04 -21.00
N LEU A 420 -4.90 2.03 -21.37
CA LEU A 420 -5.37 3.33 -21.82
C LEU A 420 -5.33 3.46 -23.33
N THR A 421 -6.22 4.26 -23.85
CA THR A 421 -6.28 4.58 -25.27
C THR A 421 -5.41 5.81 -25.54
N GLU A 422 -4.67 5.80 -26.64
CA GLU A 422 -4.03 7.01 -27.18
C GLU A 422 -5.13 8.00 -27.59
N ALA A 423 -5.42 8.95 -26.73
CA ALA A 423 -6.53 9.89 -26.91
C ALA A 423 -6.38 11.11 -25.99
N PRO A 424 -7.15 12.14 -26.23
CA PRO A 424 -7.36 13.19 -25.24
C PRO A 424 -8.26 12.65 -24.12
N LEU A 425 -7.62 12.19 -23.04
CA LEU A 425 -8.29 11.47 -21.95
C LEU A 425 -8.99 12.46 -21.00
N VAL A 426 -10.27 12.20 -20.70
CA VAL A 426 -11.02 12.97 -19.70
C VAL A 426 -10.41 12.82 -18.30
N GLY A 427 -9.87 11.66 -17.98
CA GLY A 427 -9.18 11.40 -16.72
C GLY A 427 -8.00 12.34 -16.45
N ASN A 428 -7.29 12.79 -17.49
CA ASN A 428 -6.20 13.77 -17.36
C ASN A 428 -6.73 15.11 -16.85
N ASP A 429 -7.85 15.58 -17.37
CA ASP A 429 -8.50 16.83 -16.94
C ASP A 429 -9.08 16.72 -15.53
N LEU A 430 -9.67 15.57 -15.19
CA LEU A 430 -10.18 15.30 -13.83
C LEU A 430 -9.04 15.39 -12.80
N TRP A 431 -7.94 14.72 -13.06
CA TRP A 431 -6.79 14.77 -12.15
C TRP A 431 -6.15 16.15 -12.09
N MET A 432 -6.08 16.87 -13.23
CA MET A 432 -5.52 18.22 -13.24
C MET A 432 -6.38 19.18 -12.42
N LEU A 433 -7.71 19.10 -12.52
CA LEU A 433 -8.65 19.88 -11.68
C LEU A 433 -8.50 19.56 -10.18
N ALA A 434 -8.32 18.28 -9.84
CA ALA A 434 -7.97 17.86 -8.47
C ALA A 434 -6.65 18.48 -8.01
N GLY A 435 -5.63 18.46 -8.89
CA GLY A 435 -4.32 19.05 -8.64
C GLY A 435 -4.37 20.56 -8.39
N TYR A 436 -5.20 21.30 -9.14
CA TYR A 436 -5.40 22.76 -8.90
C TYR A 436 -6.03 23.02 -7.53
N ARG A 437 -7.04 22.23 -7.13
CA ARG A 437 -7.62 22.33 -5.80
C ARG A 437 -6.57 22.08 -4.71
N ALA A 438 -5.78 21.02 -4.86
CA ALA A 438 -4.71 20.68 -3.94
C ALA A 438 -3.64 21.81 -3.88
N ALA A 439 -3.22 22.32 -5.03
CA ALA A 439 -2.25 23.40 -5.16
C ALA A 439 -2.71 24.69 -4.47
N ALA A 440 -3.97 25.09 -4.65
CA ALA A 440 -4.53 26.27 -4.00
C ALA A 440 -4.51 26.13 -2.47
N ARG A 441 -4.89 24.95 -1.94
CA ARG A 441 -4.85 24.66 -0.51
C ARG A 441 -3.42 24.66 0.04
N LEU A 442 -2.46 24.05 -0.68
CA LEU A 442 -1.04 24.05 -0.33
C LEU A 442 -0.48 25.47 -0.27
N CYS A 443 -0.78 26.30 -1.29
CA CYS A 443 -0.36 27.71 -1.32
C CYS A 443 -0.99 28.52 -0.18
N GLY A 444 -2.27 28.33 0.10
CA GLY A 444 -2.94 28.97 1.22
C GLY A 444 -2.32 28.62 2.58
N ALA A 445 -2.07 27.35 2.83
CA ALA A 445 -1.44 26.86 4.05
C ALA A 445 0.01 27.31 4.20
N ALA A 446 0.74 27.50 3.07
CA ALA A 446 2.09 28.04 3.05
C ALA A 446 2.15 29.57 3.18
N GLY A 447 1.01 30.27 3.38
CA GLY A 447 0.93 31.73 3.45
C GLY A 447 1.06 32.44 2.09
N ARG A 448 1.09 31.71 0.97
CA ARG A 448 1.19 32.24 -0.40
C ARG A 448 -0.18 32.61 -0.96
N LYS A 449 -0.83 33.57 -0.30
CA LYS A 449 -2.24 33.93 -0.59
C LYS A 449 -2.49 34.32 -2.04
N GLN A 450 -1.59 35.12 -2.66
CA GLN A 450 -1.72 35.54 -4.04
C GLN A 450 -1.72 34.33 -5.01
N ASP A 451 -0.80 33.38 -4.80
CA ASP A 451 -0.74 32.15 -5.62
C ASP A 451 -1.99 31.30 -5.42
N SER A 452 -2.46 31.15 -4.18
CA SER A 452 -3.72 30.44 -3.88
C SER A 452 -4.90 31.03 -4.62
N THR A 453 -5.08 32.37 -4.56
CA THR A 453 -6.14 33.08 -5.27
C THR A 453 -6.04 32.93 -6.79
N THR A 454 -4.81 32.99 -7.33
CA THR A 454 -4.56 32.83 -8.77
C THR A 454 -4.95 31.43 -9.24
N ILE A 455 -4.52 30.39 -8.50
CA ILE A 455 -4.82 29.00 -8.83
C ILE A 455 -6.33 28.72 -8.72
N GLU A 456 -7.02 29.26 -7.71
CA GLU A 456 -8.48 29.15 -7.60
C GLU A 456 -9.21 29.79 -8.76
N ALA A 457 -8.76 30.95 -9.23
CA ALA A 457 -9.31 31.58 -10.42
C ALA A 457 -9.12 30.72 -11.68
N TRP A 458 -7.92 30.16 -11.88
CA TRP A 458 -7.66 29.22 -12.97
C TRP A 458 -8.55 27.96 -12.86
N ARG A 459 -8.65 27.39 -11.65
CA ARG A 459 -9.50 26.23 -11.40
C ARG A 459 -10.97 26.49 -11.73
N ALA A 460 -11.50 27.65 -11.36
CA ALA A 460 -12.88 28.03 -11.65
C ALA A 460 -13.14 28.12 -13.17
N VAL A 461 -12.23 28.76 -13.91
CA VAL A 461 -12.30 28.82 -15.39
C VAL A 461 -12.20 27.40 -15.99
N TYR A 462 -11.26 26.59 -15.51
CA TYR A 462 -11.07 25.22 -15.99
C TYR A 462 -12.32 24.35 -15.73
N ALA A 463 -12.91 24.46 -14.57
CA ALA A 463 -14.14 23.71 -14.24
C ALA A 463 -15.33 24.11 -15.15
N THR A 464 -15.42 25.40 -15.52
CA THR A 464 -16.42 25.88 -16.50
C THR A 464 -16.14 25.29 -17.87
N ASP A 465 -14.91 25.41 -18.37
CA ASP A 465 -14.49 24.85 -19.66
C ASP A 465 -14.73 23.33 -19.73
N PHE A 466 -14.48 22.61 -18.62
CA PHE A 466 -14.73 21.17 -18.50
C PHE A 466 -16.22 20.84 -18.59
N ALA A 467 -17.09 21.59 -17.89
CA ALA A 467 -18.52 21.41 -17.93
C ALA A 467 -19.09 21.67 -19.35
N ASP A 468 -18.58 22.72 -20.03
CA ASP A 468 -18.93 23.04 -21.41
C ASP A 468 -18.47 21.96 -22.39
N ALA A 469 -17.27 21.40 -22.19
CA ALA A 469 -16.74 20.29 -22.98
C ALA A 469 -17.61 19.04 -22.83
N LEU A 470 -18.01 18.69 -21.62
CA LEU A 470 -18.94 17.58 -21.37
C LEU A 470 -20.29 17.81 -22.06
N ALA A 471 -20.83 19.03 -22.00
CA ALA A 471 -22.08 19.38 -22.67
C ALA A 471 -21.95 19.24 -24.21
N ARG A 472 -20.86 19.75 -24.79
CA ARG A 472 -20.60 19.61 -26.24
C ARG A 472 -20.38 18.18 -26.68
N ARG A 473 -19.71 17.34 -25.84
CA ARG A 473 -19.52 15.91 -26.11
C ARG A 473 -20.85 15.17 -26.18
N GLY A 474 -21.89 15.67 -25.50
CA GLY A 474 -23.23 15.09 -25.50
C GLY A 474 -23.30 13.69 -24.87
N SER A 475 -22.27 13.30 -24.11
CA SER A 475 -22.25 12.00 -23.45
C SER A 475 -23.25 11.92 -22.31
N ARG A 476 -23.94 10.78 -22.22
CA ARG A 476 -24.89 10.53 -21.12
C ARG A 476 -24.21 10.27 -19.79
N ASP A 477 -22.93 9.86 -19.82
CA ASP A 477 -22.08 9.61 -18.66
C ASP A 477 -20.72 10.33 -18.81
N VAL A 478 -19.79 10.11 -17.90
CA VAL A 478 -18.42 10.65 -18.00
C VAL A 478 -17.68 9.81 -19.03
N PRO A 479 -17.31 10.35 -20.20
CA PRO A 479 -16.69 9.57 -21.25
C PRO A 479 -15.22 9.27 -20.90
N PRO A 480 -14.61 8.19 -21.42
CA PRO A 480 -13.20 7.91 -21.23
C PRO A 480 -12.28 8.92 -21.92
N CYS A 481 -12.71 9.45 -23.07
CA CYS A 481 -11.95 10.44 -23.84
C CYS A 481 -12.86 11.47 -24.50
N TRP A 482 -12.28 12.61 -24.87
CA TRP A 482 -13.02 13.71 -25.52
C TRP A 482 -13.39 13.38 -26.97
N GLN A 483 -12.57 12.62 -27.67
CA GLN A 483 -12.80 12.17 -29.05
C GLN A 483 -12.60 10.67 -29.18
N GLY A 484 -13.39 10.06 -30.09
CA GLY A 484 -13.32 8.63 -30.37
C GLY A 484 -13.92 7.78 -29.25
N GLU A 485 -13.53 6.53 -29.25
CA GLU A 485 -13.87 5.54 -28.25
C GLU A 485 -12.63 5.24 -27.41
N GLY A 486 -12.81 5.00 -26.13
CA GLY A 486 -11.75 4.65 -25.21
C GLY A 486 -12.21 3.63 -24.20
N ARG A 487 -11.27 3.09 -23.46
CA ARG A 487 -11.57 2.14 -22.39
C ARG A 487 -11.98 2.91 -21.13
N ASP A 488 -12.98 2.38 -20.44
CA ASP A 488 -13.37 2.88 -19.13
C ASP A 488 -12.38 2.43 -18.09
N TRP A 489 -11.56 3.34 -17.69
CA TRP A 489 -10.80 3.15 -16.47
C TRP A 489 -10.79 4.46 -15.70
N GLY A 490 -11.01 4.40 -14.43
CA GLY A 490 -10.67 5.47 -13.53
C GLY A 490 -11.48 6.77 -13.62
N ASN A 491 -12.44 6.97 -14.53
CA ASN A 491 -13.25 8.20 -14.58
C ASN A 491 -14.20 8.33 -13.39
N LEU A 492 -14.39 7.27 -12.57
CA LEU A 492 -14.98 7.34 -11.24
C LEU A 492 -14.23 8.31 -10.31
N THR A 493 -12.96 8.59 -10.60
CA THR A 493 -12.19 9.66 -9.96
C THR A 493 -12.88 11.02 -10.03
N ALA A 494 -13.81 11.23 -10.96
CA ALA A 494 -14.61 12.45 -11.05
C ALA A 494 -15.33 12.78 -9.72
N ALA A 495 -15.83 11.76 -9.01
CA ALA A 495 -16.47 11.92 -7.72
C ALA A 495 -15.48 11.86 -6.55
N TRP A 496 -14.50 10.96 -6.63
CA TRP A 496 -13.39 10.83 -5.68
C TRP A 496 -12.23 10.09 -6.35
N PRO A 497 -10.99 10.54 -6.13
CA PRO A 497 -10.55 11.65 -5.27
C PRO A 497 -10.56 13.03 -5.95
N ALA A 498 -10.84 13.13 -7.24
CA ALA A 498 -10.79 14.41 -7.94
C ALA A 498 -11.86 15.41 -7.47
N GLN A 499 -13.06 14.92 -7.12
CA GLN A 499 -14.21 15.73 -6.66
C GLN A 499 -14.55 16.89 -7.62
N VAL A 500 -14.55 16.59 -8.92
CA VAL A 500 -14.90 17.53 -9.98
C VAL A 500 -16.43 17.54 -10.21
N LEU A 501 -17.04 16.37 -10.09
CA LEU A 501 -18.48 16.18 -10.18
C LEU A 501 -19.03 15.66 -8.85
N ALA A 502 -20.24 16.08 -8.51
CA ALA A 502 -20.90 15.58 -7.31
C ALA A 502 -21.15 14.06 -7.42
N PRO A 503 -21.08 13.30 -6.30
CA PRO A 503 -21.38 11.87 -6.30
C PRO A 503 -22.76 11.52 -6.88
N GLY A 504 -23.78 12.38 -6.65
CA GLY A 504 -25.13 12.27 -7.20
C GLY A 504 -25.31 12.91 -8.59
N ASP A 505 -24.23 13.34 -9.27
CA ASP A 505 -24.35 13.81 -10.66
C ASP A 505 -24.86 12.65 -11.54
N PRO A 506 -25.95 12.86 -12.33
CA PRO A 506 -26.55 11.79 -13.12
C PRO A 506 -25.57 11.11 -14.12
N ARG A 507 -24.51 11.80 -14.54
CA ARG A 507 -23.47 11.24 -15.42
C ARG A 507 -22.57 10.27 -14.66
N VAL A 508 -22.16 10.65 -13.44
CA VAL A 508 -21.36 9.81 -12.55
C VAL A 508 -22.17 8.57 -12.15
N GLU A 509 -23.41 8.73 -11.76
CA GLU A 509 -24.28 7.60 -11.41
C GLU A 509 -24.49 6.62 -12.56
N ARG A 510 -24.72 7.11 -13.78
CA ARG A 510 -24.87 6.24 -14.96
C ARG A 510 -23.58 5.49 -15.28
N MET A 511 -22.43 6.17 -15.21
CA MET A 511 -21.13 5.56 -15.38
C MET A 511 -20.89 4.49 -14.31
N ALA A 512 -21.11 4.80 -13.04
CA ALA A 512 -20.93 3.86 -11.94
C ALA A 512 -21.82 2.61 -12.10
N ARG A 513 -23.09 2.80 -12.45
CA ARG A 513 -24.01 1.67 -12.72
C ARG A 513 -23.59 0.84 -13.94
N ARG A 514 -23.03 1.47 -14.98
CA ARG A 514 -22.50 0.74 -16.15
C ARG A 514 -21.28 -0.08 -15.75
N VAL A 515 -20.33 0.54 -15.08
CA VAL A 515 -19.12 -0.10 -14.59
C VAL A 515 -19.47 -1.24 -13.62
N TRP A 516 -20.39 -1.03 -12.68
CA TRP A 516 -20.86 -2.07 -11.76
C TRP A 516 -21.44 -3.30 -12.47
N ARG A 517 -22.16 -3.09 -13.58
CA ARG A 517 -22.70 -4.21 -14.38
C ARG A 517 -21.63 -5.02 -15.08
N THR A 518 -20.49 -4.43 -15.44
CA THR A 518 -19.36 -5.14 -16.06
C THR A 518 -18.58 -5.99 -15.05
N VAL A 519 -18.74 -5.74 -13.76
CA VAL A 519 -18.11 -6.47 -12.66
C VAL A 519 -18.55 -7.95 -12.58
N GLY A 520 -19.74 -8.28 -13.10
CA GLY A 520 -20.22 -9.66 -13.25
C GLY A 520 -20.20 -10.47 -11.96
N GLY A 521 -20.54 -9.87 -10.81
CA GLY A 521 -20.59 -10.52 -9.50
C GLY A 521 -19.22 -10.72 -8.81
N ALA A 522 -18.10 -10.38 -9.45
CA ALA A 522 -16.78 -10.46 -8.84
C ALA A 522 -16.52 -9.34 -7.81
N GLY A 523 -17.31 -8.26 -7.87
CA GLY A 523 -17.17 -7.09 -6.96
C GLY A 523 -15.98 -6.17 -7.28
N LEU A 524 -15.17 -6.50 -8.28
CA LEU A 524 -14.05 -5.70 -8.76
C LEU A 524 -14.24 -5.30 -10.21
N LEU A 525 -13.65 -4.18 -10.60
CA LEU A 525 -13.75 -3.67 -11.96
C LEU A 525 -12.87 -4.45 -12.93
N SER A 526 -13.34 -4.56 -14.18
CA SER A 526 -12.51 -5.02 -15.29
C SER A 526 -11.87 -3.83 -16.02
N TYR A 527 -10.72 -4.08 -16.60
CA TYR A 527 -9.91 -3.10 -17.35
C TYR A 527 -10.12 -3.17 -18.85
N GLY A 528 -11.38 -3.16 -19.29
CA GLY A 528 -11.72 -3.29 -20.70
C GLY A 528 -11.71 -4.74 -21.22
N ASP A 529 -11.09 -5.67 -20.52
CA ASP A 529 -11.23 -7.11 -20.67
C ASP A 529 -12.04 -7.64 -19.47
N PRO A 530 -13.20 -8.28 -19.69
CA PRO A 530 -14.04 -8.79 -18.61
C PRO A 530 -13.35 -9.79 -17.69
N ASP A 531 -12.29 -10.44 -18.12
CA ASP A 531 -11.51 -11.36 -17.30
C ASP A 531 -10.42 -10.67 -16.49
N SER A 532 -9.96 -9.51 -16.91
CA SER A 532 -8.90 -8.76 -16.21
C SER A 532 -9.49 -7.88 -15.12
N LEU A 533 -9.41 -8.32 -13.86
CA LEU A 533 -9.93 -7.61 -12.69
C LEU A 533 -8.85 -6.74 -12.03
N GLN A 534 -9.27 -5.58 -11.54
CA GLN A 534 -8.40 -4.62 -10.89
C GLN A 534 -8.93 -4.16 -9.54
N THR A 535 -8.04 -4.12 -8.53
CA THR A 535 -8.43 -3.83 -7.15
C THR A 535 -8.55 -2.34 -6.87
N TYR A 536 -7.64 -1.49 -7.34
CA TYR A 536 -7.61 -0.09 -6.92
C TYR A 536 -8.70 0.77 -7.58
N VAL A 537 -9.05 0.52 -8.83
CA VAL A 537 -10.19 1.21 -9.47
C VAL A 537 -11.51 0.80 -8.82
N GLY A 538 -11.59 -0.44 -8.31
CA GLY A 538 -12.69 -0.91 -7.49
C GLY A 538 -12.87 -0.06 -6.22
N ALA A 539 -11.80 0.40 -5.61
CA ALA A 539 -11.89 1.28 -4.45
C ALA A 539 -12.54 2.63 -4.77
N ASP A 540 -12.26 3.21 -5.94
CA ASP A 540 -12.90 4.47 -6.35
C ASP A 540 -14.42 4.29 -6.49
N LEU A 541 -14.87 3.15 -7.04
CA LEU A 541 -16.30 2.78 -7.06
C LEU A 541 -16.86 2.64 -5.64
N GLY A 542 -16.15 1.97 -4.73
CA GLY A 542 -16.59 1.79 -3.36
C GLY A 542 -16.72 3.11 -2.60
N VAL A 543 -15.76 4.02 -2.76
CA VAL A 543 -15.81 5.35 -2.13
C VAL A 543 -16.92 6.21 -2.77
N TRP A 544 -17.06 6.18 -4.10
CA TRP A 544 -18.23 6.81 -4.75
C TRP A 544 -19.55 6.31 -4.18
N ALA A 545 -19.69 4.99 -4.01
CA ALA A 545 -20.91 4.38 -3.50
C ALA A 545 -21.23 4.85 -2.07
N MET A 546 -20.23 5.01 -1.21
CA MET A 546 -20.41 5.59 0.13
C MET A 546 -20.92 7.03 0.04
N LEU A 547 -20.29 7.86 -0.81
CA LEU A 547 -20.65 9.27 -0.99
C LEU A 547 -22.03 9.44 -1.64
N ALA A 548 -22.42 8.52 -2.53
CA ALA A 548 -23.72 8.49 -3.21
C ALA A 548 -24.83 7.78 -2.40
N ASP A 549 -24.57 7.49 -1.12
CA ASP A 549 -25.50 6.80 -0.21
C ASP A 549 -25.91 5.38 -0.67
N GLN A 550 -24.97 4.64 -1.26
CA GLN A 550 -25.14 3.25 -1.70
C GLN A 550 -24.25 2.28 -0.91
N PRO A 551 -24.44 2.14 0.40
CA PRO A 551 -23.53 1.40 1.27
C PRO A 551 -23.47 -0.10 0.97
N ALA A 552 -24.51 -0.69 0.38
CA ALA A 552 -24.50 -2.09 -0.03
C ALA A 552 -23.50 -2.34 -1.17
N THR A 553 -23.41 -1.43 -2.15
CA THR A 553 -22.40 -1.48 -3.22
C THR A 553 -21.00 -1.32 -2.63
N ALA A 554 -20.80 -0.37 -1.72
CA ALA A 554 -19.52 -0.16 -1.05
C ALA A 554 -19.06 -1.41 -0.26
N ASP A 555 -19.99 -2.06 0.47
CA ASP A 555 -19.71 -3.30 1.20
C ASP A 555 -19.35 -4.46 0.27
N SER A 556 -20.02 -4.57 -0.88
CA SER A 556 -19.72 -5.59 -1.89
C SER A 556 -18.32 -5.39 -2.49
N VAL A 557 -17.91 -4.15 -2.74
CA VAL A 557 -16.55 -3.83 -3.21
C VAL A 557 -15.51 -4.19 -2.15
N LEU A 558 -15.74 -3.81 -0.88
CA LEU A 558 -14.83 -4.15 0.20
C LEU A 558 -14.73 -5.67 0.38
N ALA A 559 -15.84 -6.39 0.35
CA ALA A 559 -15.85 -7.85 0.43
C ALA A 559 -15.04 -8.48 -0.71
N ALA A 560 -15.15 -7.95 -1.93
CA ALA A 560 -14.36 -8.43 -3.07
C ALA A 560 -12.86 -8.15 -2.91
N VAL A 561 -12.46 -6.95 -2.50
CA VAL A 561 -11.05 -6.62 -2.22
C VAL A 561 -10.47 -7.54 -1.14
N LEU A 562 -11.26 -7.89 -0.12
CA LEU A 562 -10.86 -8.84 0.91
C LEU A 562 -10.71 -10.27 0.36
N ALA A 563 -11.63 -10.73 -0.49
CA ALA A 563 -11.65 -12.08 -1.05
C ALA A 563 -10.51 -12.33 -2.07
N TRP A 564 -10.07 -11.29 -2.78
CA TRP A 564 -9.02 -11.37 -3.80
C TRP A 564 -7.61 -11.07 -3.27
N ARG A 565 -7.33 -11.42 -2.02
CA ARG A 565 -5.99 -11.42 -1.43
C ARG A 565 -5.44 -12.84 -1.37
N ASN A 566 -4.15 -13.00 -1.65
CA ASN A 566 -3.49 -14.30 -1.51
C ASN A 566 -3.33 -14.70 -0.03
N ALA A 567 -2.82 -15.88 0.21
CA ALA A 567 -2.61 -16.39 1.57
C ALA A 567 -1.56 -15.59 2.36
N SER A 568 -0.69 -14.82 1.71
CA SER A 568 0.21 -13.88 2.38
C SER A 568 -0.42 -12.51 2.69
N GLY A 569 -1.72 -12.35 2.42
CA GLY A 569 -2.47 -11.14 2.73
C GLY A 569 -2.34 -10.03 1.67
N ALA A 570 -1.68 -10.29 0.56
CA ALA A 570 -1.41 -9.33 -0.50
C ALA A 570 -2.39 -9.47 -1.68
N GLY A 571 -2.63 -8.36 -2.37
CA GLY A 571 -3.32 -8.29 -3.67
C GLY A 571 -2.35 -7.99 -4.81
N ALA A 572 -2.71 -8.41 -6.01
CA ALA A 572 -2.06 -8.01 -7.27
C ALA A 572 -2.69 -6.70 -7.79
N GLU A 573 -2.08 -6.08 -8.80
CA GLU A 573 -2.70 -5.00 -9.56
C GLU A 573 -3.84 -5.55 -10.41
N LEU A 574 -3.51 -6.51 -11.26
CA LEU A 574 -4.41 -7.20 -12.16
C LEU A 574 -4.38 -8.71 -11.89
N PHE A 575 -5.48 -9.37 -12.11
CA PHE A 575 -5.57 -10.82 -12.07
C PHE A 575 -6.71 -11.34 -12.92
N SER A 576 -6.56 -12.59 -13.42
CA SER A 576 -7.58 -13.27 -14.21
C SER A 576 -8.70 -13.78 -13.31
N ARG A 577 -9.92 -13.42 -13.65
CA ARG A 577 -11.12 -13.94 -13.01
C ARG A 577 -11.36 -15.41 -13.30
N ALA A 578 -11.18 -15.82 -14.58
CA ALA A 578 -11.44 -17.18 -15.04
C ALA A 578 -10.43 -18.17 -14.48
N HIS A 579 -9.15 -17.81 -14.53
CA HIS A 579 -8.05 -18.68 -14.11
C HIS A 579 -7.64 -18.51 -12.66
N ARG A 580 -8.09 -17.43 -11.99
CA ARG A 580 -7.71 -17.09 -10.61
C ARG A 580 -6.19 -16.98 -10.44
N ASP A 581 -5.50 -16.56 -11.47
CA ASP A 581 -4.08 -16.27 -11.45
C ASP A 581 -3.83 -14.77 -11.64
N TYR A 582 -2.62 -14.34 -11.38
CA TYR A 582 -2.20 -12.96 -11.55
C TYR A 582 -1.27 -12.79 -12.77
N GLY A 583 -1.16 -13.83 -13.63
CA GLY A 583 -0.28 -13.81 -14.79
C GLY A 583 1.14 -13.37 -14.45
N TRP A 584 1.54 -12.22 -14.99
CA TRP A 584 2.81 -11.57 -14.69
C TRP A 584 2.71 -10.47 -13.60
N ASN A 585 1.49 -10.14 -13.14
CA ASN A 585 1.25 -9.16 -12.06
C ASN A 585 1.46 -9.77 -10.68
N LEU A 586 2.72 -9.93 -10.28
CA LEU A 586 3.06 -10.58 -9.01
C LEU A 586 2.65 -9.74 -7.79
N PRO A 587 1.89 -10.29 -6.83
CA PRO A 587 1.66 -9.63 -5.57
C PRO A 587 2.94 -9.57 -4.71
N PRO A 588 3.11 -8.56 -3.85
CA PRO A 588 2.14 -7.51 -3.52
C PRO A 588 2.18 -6.32 -4.48
N HIS A 589 1.03 -5.65 -4.62
CA HIS A 589 0.94 -4.36 -5.28
C HIS A 589 0.47 -3.27 -4.31
N PRO A 590 1.18 -2.14 -4.17
CA PRO A 590 0.86 -1.12 -3.15
C PRO A 590 -0.46 -0.39 -3.42
N THR A 591 -0.91 -0.27 -4.68
CA THR A 591 -2.21 0.34 -4.96
C THR A 591 -3.38 -0.54 -4.50
N SER A 592 -3.24 -1.88 -4.54
CA SER A 592 -4.22 -2.79 -3.92
C SER A 592 -4.28 -2.60 -2.40
N ALA A 593 -3.13 -2.42 -1.76
CA ALA A 593 -3.05 -2.13 -0.34
C ALA A 593 -3.66 -0.75 -0.01
N ALA A 594 -3.34 0.27 -0.80
CA ALA A 594 -3.89 1.62 -0.67
C ALA A 594 -5.42 1.64 -0.90
N ALA A 595 -5.91 0.85 -1.85
CA ALA A 595 -7.34 0.68 -2.12
C ALA A 595 -8.10 0.16 -0.89
N LEU A 596 -7.59 -0.88 -0.24
CA LEU A 596 -8.19 -1.41 0.99
C LEU A 596 -8.19 -0.36 2.12
N VAL A 597 -7.07 0.32 2.32
CA VAL A 597 -6.98 1.40 3.32
C VAL A 597 -7.99 2.51 3.02
N ALA A 598 -8.07 2.97 1.77
CA ALA A 598 -9.01 4.02 1.37
C ALA A 598 -10.47 3.59 1.60
N LEU A 599 -10.84 2.35 1.29
CA LEU A 599 -12.18 1.82 1.52
C LEU A 599 -12.53 1.81 3.01
N VAL A 600 -11.69 1.22 3.85
CA VAL A 600 -11.99 1.07 5.28
C VAL A 600 -11.92 2.41 6.00
N ARG A 601 -10.85 3.22 5.74
CA ARG A 601 -10.69 4.51 6.41
C ARG A 601 -11.79 5.48 6.02
N ASN A 602 -12.15 5.56 4.73
CA ASN A 602 -13.21 6.48 4.28
C ASN A 602 -14.60 5.99 4.66
N ALA A 603 -14.81 4.69 4.87
CA ALA A 603 -16.05 4.18 5.44
C ALA A 603 -16.29 4.65 6.88
N LEU A 604 -15.22 4.92 7.62
CA LEU A 604 -15.26 5.31 9.03
C LEU A 604 -15.06 6.80 9.23
N VAL A 605 -14.09 7.39 8.52
CA VAL A 605 -13.68 8.79 8.63
C VAL A 605 -13.39 9.31 7.23
N PHE A 606 -14.18 10.22 6.72
CA PHE A 606 -13.95 10.88 5.42
C PHE A 606 -13.79 12.38 5.62
N ASP A 607 -12.63 12.92 5.24
CA ASP A 607 -12.23 14.32 5.48
C ASP A 607 -11.74 15.07 4.23
N ASP A 608 -12.01 14.56 3.02
CA ASP A 608 -11.62 15.22 1.77
C ASP A 608 -12.55 16.35 1.34
N GLY A 609 -13.77 16.43 1.91
CA GLY A 609 -14.74 17.53 1.72
C GLY A 609 -14.52 18.69 2.68
N ASP A 610 -15.49 19.59 2.77
CA ASP A 610 -15.53 20.70 3.73
C ASP A 610 -16.30 20.33 5.02
N THR A 611 -16.85 19.13 5.06
CA THR A 611 -17.56 18.51 6.19
C THR A 611 -16.83 17.22 6.54
N LEU A 612 -16.63 16.99 7.83
CA LEU A 612 -16.17 15.67 8.31
C LEU A 612 -17.35 14.70 8.18
N MET A 613 -17.13 13.54 7.56
CA MET A 613 -18.15 12.50 7.49
C MET A 613 -17.68 11.28 8.28
N LEU A 614 -18.52 10.79 9.19
CA LEU A 614 -18.22 9.62 10.02
C LEU A 614 -19.22 8.50 9.74
N THR A 615 -18.73 7.25 9.86
CA THR A 615 -19.51 6.01 9.64
C THR A 615 -20.17 5.89 8.26
N LEU A 616 -19.62 6.60 7.25
CA LEU A 616 -20.17 6.76 5.91
C LEU A 616 -20.49 5.42 5.20
N GLY A 617 -19.63 4.41 5.40
CA GLY A 617 -19.77 3.06 4.86
C GLY A 617 -19.59 1.99 5.93
N ALA A 618 -19.87 2.29 7.20
CA ALA A 618 -19.71 1.34 8.30
C ALA A 618 -20.55 0.08 8.07
N ARG A 619 -19.92 -1.09 8.19
CA ARG A 619 -20.57 -2.41 8.05
C ARG A 619 -21.45 -2.69 9.27
N ASP A 620 -22.51 -3.46 9.08
CA ASP A 620 -23.47 -3.74 10.16
C ASP A 620 -22.80 -4.33 11.42
N ARG A 621 -21.82 -5.23 11.23
CA ARG A 621 -21.07 -5.81 12.35
C ARG A 621 -20.22 -4.82 13.14
N TRP A 622 -19.80 -3.69 12.54
CA TRP A 622 -19.00 -2.69 13.24
C TRP A 622 -19.84 -1.87 14.24
N TRP A 623 -21.15 -1.89 14.09
CA TRP A 623 -22.07 -1.20 15.00
C TRP A 623 -22.22 -1.89 16.37
N SER A 624 -21.56 -3.03 16.58
CA SER A 624 -21.47 -3.66 17.90
C SER A 624 -20.54 -2.91 18.87
N GLY A 625 -19.78 -1.93 18.41
CA GLY A 625 -18.88 -1.11 19.23
C GLY A 625 -17.50 -0.94 18.62
N ALA A 626 -17.39 -0.29 17.45
CA ALA A 626 -16.11 -0.03 16.81
C ALA A 626 -15.42 1.23 17.35
N LYS A 627 -14.07 1.23 17.23
CA LYS A 627 -13.21 2.36 17.57
C LYS A 627 -12.15 2.60 16.50
N VAL A 628 -11.84 3.87 16.27
CA VAL A 628 -10.70 4.32 15.47
C VAL A 628 -9.92 5.30 16.35
N SER A 629 -8.62 5.05 16.54
CA SER A 629 -7.78 5.91 17.37
C SER A 629 -6.60 6.46 16.59
N GLY A 630 -6.35 7.76 16.73
CA GLY A 630 -5.21 8.44 16.12
C GLY A 630 -5.33 8.55 14.60
N ALA A 631 -6.51 8.84 14.04
CA ALA A 631 -6.69 9.06 12.61
C ALA A 631 -6.35 10.52 12.24
N PRO A 632 -5.36 10.78 11.37
CA PRO A 632 -5.09 12.12 10.89
C PRO A 632 -6.21 12.61 9.98
N THR A 633 -6.68 13.83 10.24
CA THR A 633 -7.60 14.57 9.37
C THR A 633 -7.01 15.92 9.01
N ARG A 634 -7.63 16.64 8.09
CA ARG A 634 -7.23 18.03 7.78
C ARG A 634 -7.45 19.02 8.93
N TRP A 635 -8.17 18.60 9.97
CA TRP A 635 -8.53 19.44 11.12
C TRP A 635 -7.89 18.98 12.44
N GLY A 636 -6.98 18.04 12.39
CA GLY A 636 -6.30 17.50 13.56
C GLY A 636 -6.37 15.97 13.64
N MET A 637 -5.88 15.45 14.74
CA MET A 637 -5.99 14.02 15.06
C MET A 637 -7.40 13.72 15.55
N LEU A 638 -7.97 12.63 15.07
CA LEU A 638 -9.33 12.20 15.40
C LEU A 638 -9.32 10.82 16.06
N ASP A 639 -10.03 10.73 17.17
CA ASP A 639 -10.50 9.47 17.75
C ASP A 639 -12.01 9.37 17.49
N LEU A 640 -12.50 8.17 17.19
CA LEU A 640 -13.91 7.88 16.94
C LEU A 640 -14.30 6.60 17.66
N SER A 641 -15.44 6.60 18.32
CA SER A 641 -16.13 5.37 18.72
C SER A 641 -17.60 5.47 18.35
N PHE A 642 -18.21 4.33 17.98
CA PHE A 642 -19.63 4.28 17.66
C PHE A 642 -20.21 2.89 17.95
N ARG A 643 -21.51 2.88 18.25
CA ARG A 643 -22.26 1.65 18.46
C ARG A 643 -23.74 1.85 18.24
N ARG A 644 -24.47 0.75 18.11
CA ARG A 644 -25.90 0.71 18.12
C ARG A 644 -26.40 -0.08 19.35
N GLU A 645 -27.34 0.47 20.08
CA GLU A 645 -28.04 -0.16 21.21
C GLU A 645 -29.55 -0.09 20.98
N GLY A 646 -30.16 -1.21 20.57
CA GLY A 646 -31.58 -1.25 20.24
C GLY A 646 -31.93 -0.34 19.06
N ASP A 647 -32.77 0.67 19.32
CA ASP A 647 -33.19 1.70 18.38
C ASP A 647 -32.36 3.00 18.50
N HIS A 648 -31.23 2.99 19.21
CA HIS A 648 -30.33 4.13 19.37
C HIS A 648 -29.01 3.90 18.66
N ALA A 649 -28.46 4.95 18.02
CA ALA A 649 -27.10 5.01 17.54
C ALA A 649 -26.32 6.09 18.30
N HIS A 650 -25.15 5.70 18.79
CA HIS A 650 -24.28 6.53 19.60
C HIS A 650 -22.93 6.73 18.92
N TRP A 651 -22.41 7.97 18.95
CA TRP A 651 -21.07 8.31 18.51
C TRP A 651 -20.37 9.15 19.56
N SER A 652 -19.04 9.00 19.62
CA SER A 652 -18.14 9.90 20.32
C SER A 652 -16.91 10.10 19.47
N TRP A 653 -16.47 11.36 19.27
CA TRP A 653 -15.30 11.71 18.45
C TRP A 653 -14.57 12.94 18.97
N SER A 654 -13.32 13.15 18.51
CA SER A 654 -12.54 14.36 18.81
C SER A 654 -13.17 15.59 18.17
N ALA A 655 -13.24 16.71 18.90
CA ALA A 655 -13.80 17.96 18.38
C ALA A 655 -13.09 18.45 17.11
N VAL A 656 -13.87 18.89 16.13
CA VAL A 656 -13.37 19.50 14.89
C VAL A 656 -14.05 20.86 14.64
N PRO A 657 -13.38 21.82 13.95
CA PRO A 657 -13.93 23.16 13.72
C PRO A 657 -14.91 23.25 12.52
N VAL A 658 -15.42 22.12 12.08
CA VAL A 658 -16.32 21.99 10.91
C VAL A 658 -17.55 21.18 11.27
N TRP A 659 -18.57 21.23 10.43
CA TRP A 659 -19.73 20.37 10.54
C TRP A 659 -19.33 18.91 10.41
N THR A 660 -19.97 18.04 11.18
CA THR A 660 -19.75 16.59 11.15
C THR A 660 -21.04 15.89 10.74
N ALA A 661 -21.01 15.19 9.61
CA ALA A 661 -22.10 14.36 9.14
C ALA A 661 -21.91 12.92 9.65
N LEU A 662 -22.91 12.41 10.35
CA LEU A 662 -22.92 11.07 10.94
C LEU A 662 -23.94 10.23 10.17
N ARG A 663 -23.48 9.16 9.52
CA ARG A 663 -24.39 8.25 8.83
C ARG A 663 -24.86 7.16 9.78
N VAL A 664 -26.18 6.93 9.81
CA VAL A 664 -26.81 5.88 10.63
C VAL A 664 -26.61 4.47 10.03
N PRO A 665 -26.84 3.37 10.79
CA PRO A 665 -26.76 1.99 10.30
C PRO A 665 -27.64 1.77 9.06
N ARG A 666 -27.25 0.83 8.21
CA ARG A 666 -28.04 0.44 7.02
C ARG A 666 -29.43 -0.06 7.43
N GLY A 667 -30.41 0.20 6.56
CA GLY A 667 -31.80 -0.20 6.80
C GLY A 667 -32.47 0.56 7.95
N THR A 668 -31.87 1.68 8.38
CA THR A 668 -32.46 2.57 9.40
C THR A 668 -32.45 4.01 8.95
N ARG A 669 -33.36 4.80 9.55
CA ARG A 669 -33.40 6.26 9.44
C ARG A 669 -33.43 6.90 10.82
N VAL A 670 -33.07 8.16 10.88
CA VAL A 670 -33.19 8.97 12.08
C VAL A 670 -34.67 9.25 12.32
N ALA A 671 -35.22 8.69 13.38
CA ALA A 671 -36.57 8.99 13.85
C ALA A 671 -36.57 10.33 14.60
N GLU A 672 -35.57 10.53 15.50
CA GLU A 672 -35.44 11.70 16.33
C GLU A 672 -33.97 12.07 16.50
N ALA A 673 -33.67 13.36 16.33
CA ALA A 673 -32.34 13.94 16.59
C ALA A 673 -32.52 15.10 17.59
N PRO A 674 -31.98 14.97 18.82
CA PRO A 674 -32.06 16.05 19.81
C PRO A 674 -31.22 17.26 19.38
N ALA A 675 -31.66 18.48 19.71
CA ALA A 675 -30.88 19.67 19.46
C ALA A 675 -29.51 19.58 20.19
N PRO A 676 -28.39 20.05 19.58
CA PRO A 676 -28.30 20.88 18.37
C PRO A 676 -28.12 20.08 17.05
N LEU A 677 -28.40 18.79 17.03
CA LEU A 677 -28.27 17.96 15.83
C LEU A 677 -29.33 18.31 14.80
N VAL A 678 -28.96 18.24 13.50
CA VAL A 678 -29.87 18.53 12.39
C VAL A 678 -30.02 17.29 11.51
N ARG A 679 -31.25 16.77 11.39
CA ARG A 679 -31.56 15.65 10.49
C ARG A 679 -31.46 16.10 9.03
N GLU A 680 -30.70 15.39 8.19
CA GLU A 680 -30.70 15.63 6.75
C GLU A 680 -31.97 15.10 6.05
N PRO A 681 -32.34 15.67 4.88
CA PRO A 681 -33.39 15.10 4.04
C PRO A 681 -33.11 13.60 3.75
N GLY A 682 -34.18 12.78 3.84
CA GLY A 682 -34.03 11.30 3.71
C GLY A 682 -33.74 10.58 5.01
N GLY A 683 -33.19 11.25 6.03
CA GLY A 683 -32.99 10.70 7.37
C GLY A 683 -31.83 9.70 7.53
N HIS A 684 -30.98 9.54 6.51
CA HIS A 684 -29.84 8.62 6.61
C HIS A 684 -28.62 9.22 7.32
N ARG A 685 -28.61 10.54 7.52
CA ARG A 685 -27.55 11.29 8.17
C ARG A 685 -28.10 12.31 9.15
N VAL A 686 -27.25 12.64 10.12
CA VAL A 686 -27.47 13.76 11.03
C VAL A 686 -26.22 14.64 11.04
N LEU A 687 -26.41 15.94 11.05
CA LEU A 687 -25.34 16.95 11.13
C LEU A 687 -25.15 17.39 12.56
N ALA A 688 -23.93 17.30 13.05
CA ALA A 688 -23.48 17.86 14.31
C ALA A 688 -22.73 19.17 14.06
N PRO A 689 -22.94 20.21 14.88
CA PRO A 689 -22.28 21.50 14.69
C PRO A 689 -20.78 21.44 15.01
N PRO A 690 -19.99 22.43 14.54
CA PRO A 690 -18.58 22.56 14.91
C PRO A 690 -18.36 22.50 16.41
N GLY A 691 -17.33 21.75 16.84
CA GLY A 691 -17.00 21.56 18.25
C GLY A 691 -17.79 20.46 18.96
N ALA A 692 -18.82 19.87 18.35
CA ALA A 692 -19.50 18.72 18.92
C ALA A 692 -18.54 17.50 19.03
N THR A 693 -18.74 16.69 20.08
CA THR A 693 -17.90 15.51 20.36
C THR A 693 -18.71 14.22 20.56
N SER A 694 -20.02 14.32 20.56
CA SER A 694 -20.91 13.17 20.71
C SER A 694 -22.24 13.40 20.04
N ALA A 695 -22.91 12.32 19.69
CA ALA A 695 -24.29 12.30 19.22
C ALA A 695 -24.99 11.03 19.70
N ASP A 696 -26.26 11.17 20.00
CA ASP A 696 -27.19 10.09 20.28
C ASP A 696 -28.47 10.37 19.51
N VAL A 697 -28.90 9.42 18.69
CA VAL A 697 -30.12 9.57 17.89
C VAL A 697 -30.96 8.30 17.98
N ARG A 698 -32.29 8.51 17.99
CA ARG A 698 -33.23 7.41 17.89
C ARG A 698 -33.45 7.06 16.44
N LEU A 699 -33.47 5.77 16.16
CA LEU A 699 -33.61 5.18 14.83
C LEU A 699 -35.00 4.59 14.64
N GLU A 700 -35.44 4.55 13.41
CA GLU A 700 -36.57 3.75 12.95
C GLU A 700 -36.14 2.85 11.80
N ALA A 701 -36.82 1.72 11.62
CA ALA A 701 -36.55 0.86 10.47
C ALA A 701 -36.93 1.59 9.18
N GLU A 702 -36.14 1.40 8.15
CA GLU A 702 -36.48 1.85 6.80
C GLU A 702 -37.54 0.91 6.22
N ASP A 703 -38.68 1.47 5.81
CA ASP A 703 -39.74 0.67 5.17
C ASP A 703 -39.19 -0.01 3.91
N ALA A 704 -39.36 -1.34 3.83
CA ALA A 704 -38.87 -2.17 2.72
C ALA A 704 -39.57 -1.90 1.37
N GLN A 705 -40.38 -0.83 1.30
CA GLN A 705 -41.19 -0.45 0.14
C GLN A 705 -40.94 1.00 -0.29
N ARG A 706 -39.80 1.22 -0.99
CA ARG A 706 -39.73 2.30 -1.99
C ARG A 706 -38.72 1.98 -3.07
#